data_9483f3b7e80b7b55898d93017d16edea
#
_entry.id   9483f3b7e80b7b55898d93017d16edea
#
_cell.length_a   1.000
_cell.length_b   1.000
_cell.length_c   1.000
_cell.angle_alpha   90.00
_cell.angle_beta   90.00
_cell.angle_gamma   90.00
#
_symmetry.space_group_name_H-M   'P 1'
#
loop_
_entity.id
_entity.type
_entity.pdbx_description
1 polymer ?
#
loop_
_entity_poly.entity_id
_entity_poly.type
_entity_poly.pdbx_seq_one_letter_code
_entity_poly.pdbx_strand_id
1 'polypeptide(L)'
;MNFRISAGSIWLIFASAFLIVSCTSSSHKREATTYAVQPGEKLNTYLLANNAQPDNINDLLLKYDGSKKAKRHIKLYRNEIAELFTKKVLDITPSTNSDEIKSRLQSITTEESTALFSLYPIDTAKWMKLISIHSELAENEVYESAIAAGLDPSIVFKASAAGFEDSVTPLINSIGIVIYGQDETSTATVRFRADDEMRWQKGLNLSWEPVYGSFAGSIVYLNADTTYHIEVRITDQNGEQQEHVFQTKTKPNSPPIDPEKVYYLSDIYSGGQLDLEALNISGSADGYAKIIGDGQVIEASSDDLAAVNIGAQSYVMLENLTIKGGQRYGIFAKKAHHIWIKGCNVSEFGREAVDIRDGLAYASPTTNSPINYDSGIYLERSGIAVIEECEVHSPNLGANSWQVGHPKGANALQVWAYHDSDAYRGEFIVRNNRFYGAPNHRFNDVIEGRKNFERRGGFVRNSAIYNNYLAYANDDLIEIDGGQQNVLVYGNEMEQGYAGISIAPNMLGPSYIFHNHIHNLGDETGKEWTAIKAGGLISKPAGRTFIFENVLDVDRNGIAASKVNNDTTFWITSQNNIIFTKNTGYAVGYCIFDKEKYIGSTSTNDLCFNENTIDSRYEFNTNNLTEHAESDNIAYITSLKENASPSLTISEEFIIPNFSSPVILQAAVKAAPKEWYLNASETDFTNFPKQYRYGDTILAKANTVMLTGNNWQVLPLKYTLTKNSVLKLNLSVEGKPEVVGVGFETDTQLNSSRIVKFHGTQAWGIRGEDYFNGESDSISFPIGKYITGKVNYLVLALDNDNIESWRNRDKVTFEDIRLVEASLNEK
;
A
#
# COMPACT_ATOMS: atom_id res chain seq x y z
N MET A 1 23.51 36.40 -58.22
CA MET A 1 22.43 37.04 -57.47
C MET A 1 21.66 35.96 -56.75
N ASN A 2 22.00 35.80 -55.51
CA ASN A 2 21.42 34.71 -54.65
C ASN A 2 20.17 35.24 -53.97
N PHE A 3 19.03 34.68 -54.26
CA PHE A 3 17.82 34.88 -53.47
C PHE A 3 17.76 33.85 -52.33
N ARG A 4 17.94 34.29 -51.10
CA ARG A 4 17.59 33.56 -49.91
C ARG A 4 16.08 33.69 -49.68
N ILE A 5 15.35 32.60 -49.79
CA ILE A 5 13.97 32.50 -49.32
C ILE A 5 14.02 32.17 -47.83
N SER A 6 13.43 33.05 -47.01
CA SER A 6 13.45 32.92 -45.58
C SER A 6 12.51 31.74 -45.13
N ALA A 7 13.01 30.97 -44.21
CA ALA A 7 12.36 29.78 -43.66
C ALA A 7 11.10 30.03 -42.78
N GLY A 8 10.57 31.27 -42.77
CA GLY A 8 9.45 31.64 -41.92
C GLY A 8 8.04 31.33 -42.47
N SER A 9 7.91 31.20 -43.79
CA SER A 9 6.56 31.06 -44.41
C SER A 9 6.09 29.63 -44.61
N ILE A 10 6.96 28.65 -44.45
CA ILE A 10 6.61 27.22 -44.64
C ILE A 10 6.06 26.63 -43.36
N TRP A 11 6.33 27.19 -42.19
CA TRP A 11 5.85 26.69 -40.90
C TRP A 11 4.37 26.97 -40.63
N LEU A 12 3.81 28.05 -41.16
CA LEU A 12 2.40 28.38 -40.94
C LEU A 12 1.41 27.50 -41.72
N ILE A 13 1.84 26.93 -42.85
CA ILE A 13 1.00 26.03 -43.65
C ILE A 13 0.97 24.60 -43.08
N PHE A 14 2.07 24.18 -42.48
CA PHE A 14 2.13 22.89 -41.79
C PHE A 14 1.41 22.88 -40.43
N ALA A 15 1.40 24.00 -39.71
CA ALA A 15 0.68 24.12 -38.44
C ALA A 15 -0.85 24.09 -38.65
N SER A 16 -1.35 24.69 -39.77
CA SER A 16 -2.79 24.66 -40.08
C SER A 16 -3.28 23.30 -40.55
N ALA A 17 -2.46 22.53 -41.26
CA ALA A 17 -2.77 21.17 -41.68
C ALA A 17 -2.72 20.17 -40.50
N PHE A 18 -1.84 20.40 -39.52
CA PHE A 18 -1.77 19.57 -38.31
C PHE A 18 -2.94 19.80 -37.33
N LEU A 19 -3.47 21.03 -37.28
CA LEU A 19 -4.65 21.36 -36.47
C LEU A 19 -5.95 20.79 -37.06
N ILE A 20 -6.07 20.67 -38.38
CA ILE A 20 -7.23 20.10 -39.06
C ILE A 20 -7.24 18.56 -38.95
N VAL A 21 -6.05 17.92 -38.98
CA VAL A 21 -5.93 16.45 -38.80
C VAL A 21 -6.13 16.04 -37.33
N SER A 22 -5.79 16.93 -36.36
CA SER A 22 -6.04 16.62 -34.94
C SER A 22 -7.50 16.77 -34.54
N CYS A 23 -8.29 17.59 -35.23
CA CYS A 23 -9.72 17.74 -34.96
C CYS A 23 -10.57 16.61 -35.59
N THR A 24 -10.11 15.99 -36.67
CA THR A 24 -10.82 14.85 -37.29
C THR A 24 -10.51 13.51 -36.63
N SER A 25 -9.36 13.39 -35.93
CA SER A 25 -9.03 12.19 -35.16
C SER A 25 -9.71 12.13 -33.78
N SER A 26 -10.19 13.26 -33.27
CA SER A 26 -10.89 13.30 -31.98
C SER A 26 -12.34 12.80 -32.02
N SER A 27 -12.98 12.82 -33.20
CA SER A 27 -14.35 12.29 -33.35
C SER A 27 -14.43 10.75 -33.37
N HIS A 28 -13.36 10.07 -33.82
CA HIS A 28 -13.31 8.60 -33.77
C HIS A 28 -12.84 8.04 -32.43
N LYS A 29 -12.27 8.87 -31.54
CA LYS A 29 -11.93 8.45 -30.17
C LYS A 29 -13.12 8.43 -29.22
N ARG A 30 -14.22 9.10 -29.54
CA ARG A 30 -15.41 9.16 -28.66
C ARG A 30 -16.33 7.95 -28.75
N GLU A 31 -16.33 7.21 -29.84
CA GLU A 31 -17.15 6.00 -29.95
C GLU A 31 -16.53 4.76 -29.30
N ALA A 32 -15.21 4.74 -29.12
CA ALA A 32 -14.54 3.63 -28.44
C ALA A 32 -14.54 3.74 -26.89
N THR A 33 -15.00 4.86 -26.35
CA THR A 33 -14.95 5.13 -24.91
C THR A 33 -16.28 4.98 -24.18
N THR A 34 -17.32 4.50 -24.85
CA THR A 34 -18.66 4.37 -24.28
C THR A 34 -18.93 3.04 -23.57
N TYR A 35 -17.94 2.18 -23.39
CA TYR A 35 -18.13 0.99 -22.57
C TYR A 35 -17.74 1.29 -21.12
N ALA A 36 -18.75 1.76 -20.39
CA ALA A 36 -18.67 1.92 -18.94
C ALA A 36 -18.72 0.54 -18.24
N VAL A 37 -17.68 -0.25 -18.41
CA VAL A 37 -17.57 -1.59 -17.84
C VAL A 37 -16.52 -1.59 -16.74
N GLN A 38 -16.60 -2.54 -15.84
CA GLN A 38 -15.61 -2.77 -14.77
C GLN A 38 -14.17 -2.75 -15.32
N PRO A 39 -13.22 -2.19 -14.57
CA PRO A 39 -11.82 -2.31 -14.92
C PRO A 39 -11.43 -3.78 -15.11
N GLY A 40 -10.72 -4.09 -16.19
CA GLY A 40 -10.41 -5.47 -16.60
C GLY A 40 -11.50 -6.15 -17.43
N GLU A 41 -12.77 -5.89 -17.18
CA GLU A 41 -13.86 -6.39 -18.02
C GLU A 41 -13.97 -5.68 -19.38
N LYS A 42 -13.48 -4.45 -19.46
CA LYS A 42 -13.55 -3.65 -20.70
C LYS A 42 -12.96 -4.37 -21.90
N LEU A 43 -11.74 -4.88 -21.77
CA LEU A 43 -11.08 -5.57 -22.86
C LEU A 43 -11.79 -6.89 -23.17
N ASN A 44 -12.09 -7.67 -22.14
CA ASN A 44 -12.78 -8.95 -22.30
C ASN A 44 -14.16 -8.76 -22.93
N THR A 45 -14.95 -7.80 -22.45
CA THR A 45 -16.26 -7.45 -23.02
C THR A 45 -16.13 -6.99 -24.46
N TYR A 46 -15.16 -6.15 -24.77
CA TYR A 46 -14.89 -5.71 -26.15
C TYR A 46 -14.52 -6.87 -27.06
N LEU A 47 -13.63 -7.76 -26.64
CA LEU A 47 -13.19 -8.91 -27.39
C LEU A 47 -14.34 -9.90 -27.63
N LEU A 48 -15.18 -10.16 -26.64
CA LEU A 48 -16.37 -11.00 -26.76
C LEU A 48 -17.39 -10.37 -27.70
N ALA A 49 -17.70 -9.08 -27.55
CA ALA A 49 -18.66 -8.36 -28.37
C ALA A 49 -18.24 -8.33 -29.86
N ASN A 50 -16.95 -8.34 -30.15
CA ASN A 50 -16.38 -8.35 -31.49
C ASN A 50 -15.99 -9.73 -31.97
N ASN A 51 -16.45 -10.78 -31.31
CA ASN A 51 -16.19 -12.17 -31.67
C ASN A 51 -14.70 -12.47 -31.89
N ALA A 52 -13.86 -12.14 -30.88
CA ALA A 52 -12.43 -12.35 -30.95
C ALA A 52 -12.09 -13.82 -31.22
N GLN A 53 -11.25 -14.03 -32.20
CA GLN A 53 -10.71 -15.33 -32.60
C GLN A 53 -9.20 -15.21 -32.80
N PRO A 54 -8.45 -16.31 -32.86
CA PRO A 54 -7.04 -16.32 -33.15
C PRO A 54 -6.61 -15.46 -34.34
N ASP A 55 -7.35 -15.48 -35.41
CA ASP A 55 -7.05 -14.78 -36.66
C ASP A 55 -7.31 -13.27 -36.61
N ASN A 56 -8.23 -12.80 -35.76
CA ASN A 56 -8.62 -11.38 -35.72
C ASN A 56 -8.24 -10.63 -34.45
N ILE A 57 -7.75 -11.31 -33.41
CA ILE A 57 -7.53 -10.68 -32.11
C ILE A 57 -6.50 -9.55 -32.15
N ASN A 58 -5.46 -9.69 -32.94
CA ASN A 58 -4.46 -8.64 -33.08
C ASN A 58 -5.05 -7.34 -33.64
N ASP A 59 -5.92 -7.47 -34.62
CA ASP A 59 -6.63 -6.35 -35.25
C ASP A 59 -7.63 -5.72 -34.28
N LEU A 60 -8.32 -6.53 -33.49
CA LEU A 60 -9.21 -6.04 -32.43
C LEU A 60 -8.46 -5.29 -31.34
N LEU A 61 -7.31 -5.80 -30.90
CA LEU A 61 -6.46 -5.12 -29.92
C LEU A 61 -5.90 -3.81 -30.48
N LEU A 62 -5.53 -3.78 -31.75
CA LEU A 62 -5.12 -2.56 -32.45
C LEU A 62 -6.23 -1.52 -32.50
N LYS A 63 -7.47 -1.93 -32.75
CA LYS A 63 -8.65 -1.04 -32.76
C LYS A 63 -9.00 -0.55 -31.34
N TYR A 64 -8.86 -1.42 -30.35
CA TYR A 64 -9.15 -1.07 -28.95
C TYR A 64 -8.19 0.00 -28.40
N ASP A 65 -6.91 -0.06 -28.75
CA ASP A 65 -5.90 0.72 -28.08
C ASP A 65 -4.94 1.52 -28.99
N GLY A 66 -4.99 1.29 -30.28
CA GLY A 66 -4.13 1.88 -31.29
C GLY A 66 -2.76 1.18 -31.44
N SER A 67 -2.22 1.28 -32.66
CA SER A 67 -1.13 0.43 -33.15
C SER A 67 0.17 0.42 -32.31
N LYS A 68 0.54 1.53 -31.67
CA LYS A 68 1.78 1.59 -30.89
C LYS A 68 1.69 0.93 -29.51
N LYS A 69 0.47 0.70 -29.02
CA LYS A 69 0.21 0.17 -27.69
C LYS A 69 -0.29 -1.27 -27.71
N ALA A 70 -0.86 -1.74 -28.82
CA ALA A 70 -1.46 -3.06 -28.92
C ALA A 70 -0.52 -4.20 -28.51
N LYS A 71 0.72 -4.23 -28.98
CA LYS A 71 1.72 -5.25 -28.58
C LYS A 71 2.06 -5.21 -27.09
N ARG A 72 2.00 -4.03 -26.50
CA ARG A 72 2.22 -3.86 -25.06
C ARG A 72 0.99 -4.32 -24.27
N HIS A 73 -0.19 -4.04 -24.75
CA HIS A 73 -1.45 -4.45 -24.12
C HIS A 73 -1.70 -5.95 -24.23
N ILE A 74 -1.31 -6.60 -25.31
CA ILE A 74 -1.30 -8.07 -25.37
C ILE A 74 -0.51 -8.66 -24.19
N LYS A 75 0.63 -8.06 -23.85
CA LYS A 75 1.42 -8.49 -22.71
C LYS A 75 0.77 -8.18 -21.37
N LEU A 76 0.01 -7.08 -21.28
CA LEU A 76 -0.66 -6.63 -20.06
C LEU A 76 -1.94 -7.43 -19.76
N TYR A 77 -2.74 -7.65 -20.78
CA TYR A 77 -4.05 -8.32 -20.66
C TYR A 77 -3.98 -9.81 -20.99
N ARG A 78 -2.79 -10.39 -20.95
CA ARG A 78 -2.57 -11.81 -21.28
C ARG A 78 -3.46 -12.76 -20.47
N ASN A 79 -3.74 -12.45 -19.21
CA ASN A 79 -4.59 -13.28 -18.36
C ASN A 79 -6.05 -13.23 -18.82
N GLU A 80 -6.56 -12.04 -19.16
CA GLU A 80 -7.92 -11.87 -19.68
C GLU A 80 -8.11 -12.54 -21.04
N ILE A 81 -7.08 -12.47 -21.89
CA ILE A 81 -7.10 -13.14 -23.17
C ILE A 81 -7.05 -14.66 -22.97
N ALA A 82 -6.21 -15.13 -22.06
CA ALA A 82 -6.15 -16.54 -21.69
C ALA A 82 -7.50 -17.04 -21.17
N GLU A 83 -8.17 -16.28 -20.31
CA GLU A 83 -9.51 -16.59 -19.85
C GLU A 83 -10.54 -16.65 -20.97
N LEU A 84 -10.50 -15.67 -21.89
CA LEU A 84 -11.39 -15.63 -23.06
C LEU A 84 -11.25 -16.91 -23.90
N PHE A 85 -10.02 -17.33 -24.18
CA PHE A 85 -9.78 -18.53 -24.99
C PHE A 85 -10.07 -19.81 -24.22
N THR A 86 -9.82 -19.86 -22.94
CA THR A 86 -10.21 -20.97 -22.08
C THR A 86 -11.72 -21.23 -22.18
N LYS A 87 -12.53 -20.19 -22.09
CA LYS A 87 -13.98 -20.30 -22.25
C LYS A 87 -14.42 -20.73 -23.67
N LYS A 88 -13.74 -20.23 -24.70
CA LYS A 88 -14.15 -20.50 -26.11
C LYS A 88 -13.65 -21.83 -26.67
N VAL A 89 -12.43 -22.21 -26.28
CA VAL A 89 -11.77 -23.40 -26.84
C VAL A 89 -11.99 -24.62 -25.96
N LEU A 90 -11.82 -24.45 -24.62
CA LEU A 90 -11.98 -25.55 -23.68
C LEU A 90 -13.38 -25.66 -23.09
N ASP A 91 -14.23 -24.67 -23.34
CA ASP A 91 -15.59 -24.58 -22.77
C ASP A 91 -15.60 -24.79 -21.22
N ILE A 92 -14.57 -24.26 -20.55
CA ILE A 92 -14.39 -24.40 -19.13
C ILE A 92 -14.97 -23.17 -18.42
N THR A 93 -15.80 -23.41 -17.43
CA THR A 93 -16.37 -22.39 -16.56
C THR A 93 -15.71 -22.44 -15.16
N PRO A 94 -15.89 -21.44 -14.31
CA PRO A 94 -15.40 -21.48 -12.93
C PRO A 94 -15.91 -22.70 -12.13
N SER A 95 -17.03 -23.28 -12.53
CA SER A 95 -17.61 -24.47 -11.90
C SER A 95 -17.12 -25.81 -12.47
N THR A 96 -16.18 -25.82 -13.41
CA THR A 96 -15.66 -27.06 -14.00
C THR A 96 -14.65 -27.71 -13.03
N ASN A 97 -14.83 -28.94 -12.63
CA ASN A 97 -13.93 -29.63 -11.70
C ASN A 97 -12.62 -30.10 -12.34
N SER A 98 -11.64 -30.46 -11.54
CA SER A 98 -10.30 -30.85 -12.01
C SER A 98 -10.31 -32.05 -12.95
N ASP A 99 -11.16 -33.04 -12.75
CA ASP A 99 -11.21 -34.23 -13.59
C ASP A 99 -11.86 -33.92 -14.95
N GLU A 100 -12.85 -33.06 -14.95
CA GLU A 100 -13.44 -32.55 -16.20
C GLU A 100 -12.45 -31.68 -16.97
N ILE A 101 -11.66 -30.85 -16.29
CA ILE A 101 -10.57 -30.08 -16.93
C ILE A 101 -9.55 -31.02 -17.57
N LYS A 102 -9.12 -32.06 -16.85
CA LYS A 102 -8.20 -33.07 -17.39
C LYS A 102 -8.80 -33.78 -18.61
N SER A 103 -10.08 -34.16 -18.54
CA SER A 103 -10.78 -34.80 -19.65
C SER A 103 -10.88 -33.88 -20.88
N ARG A 104 -11.15 -32.61 -20.68
CA ARG A 104 -11.20 -31.62 -21.76
C ARG A 104 -9.84 -31.36 -22.38
N LEU A 105 -8.79 -31.31 -21.57
CA LEU A 105 -7.42 -31.26 -22.08
C LEU A 105 -7.09 -32.45 -22.99
N GLN A 106 -7.55 -33.63 -22.63
CA GLN A 106 -7.37 -34.85 -23.46
C GLN A 106 -8.18 -34.85 -24.76
N SER A 107 -9.23 -34.04 -24.82
CA SER A 107 -10.11 -33.96 -26.00
C SER A 107 -9.76 -32.83 -26.97
N ILE A 108 -8.83 -31.93 -26.60
CA ILE A 108 -8.48 -30.79 -27.44
C ILE A 108 -7.74 -31.24 -28.69
N THR A 109 -8.09 -30.68 -29.83
CA THR A 109 -7.47 -31.04 -31.12
C THR A 109 -6.14 -30.29 -31.29
N THR A 110 -5.26 -30.83 -32.13
CA THR A 110 -4.01 -30.18 -32.52
C THR A 110 -4.28 -28.84 -33.21
N GLU A 111 -5.38 -28.71 -33.89
CA GLU A 111 -5.79 -27.50 -34.60
C GLU A 111 -6.18 -26.39 -33.57
N GLU A 112 -6.97 -26.74 -32.58
CA GLU A 112 -7.34 -25.83 -31.49
C GLU A 112 -6.14 -25.39 -30.66
N SER A 113 -5.23 -26.31 -30.35
CA SER A 113 -4.01 -25.97 -29.62
C SER A 113 -3.10 -25.06 -30.46
N THR A 114 -2.93 -25.34 -31.73
CA THR A 114 -2.14 -24.51 -32.66
C THR A 114 -2.75 -23.11 -32.82
N ALA A 115 -4.06 -22.99 -32.83
CA ALA A 115 -4.74 -21.72 -32.87
C ALA A 115 -4.48 -20.86 -31.61
N LEU A 116 -4.48 -21.48 -30.43
CA LEU A 116 -4.11 -20.80 -29.18
C LEU A 116 -2.67 -20.30 -29.19
N PHE A 117 -1.73 -21.07 -29.73
CA PHE A 117 -0.32 -20.72 -29.82
C PHE A 117 0.00 -19.63 -30.80
N SER A 118 -0.69 -19.61 -31.96
CA SER A 118 -0.47 -18.58 -32.97
C SER A 118 -0.78 -17.16 -32.48
N LEU A 119 -1.63 -17.04 -31.48
CA LEU A 119 -1.96 -15.75 -30.84
C LEU A 119 -0.87 -15.19 -29.95
N TYR A 120 -0.06 -16.06 -29.39
CA TYR A 120 0.95 -15.69 -28.41
C TYR A 120 2.26 -16.42 -28.69
N PRO A 121 3.24 -15.76 -29.28
CA PRO A 121 4.60 -16.28 -29.34
C PRO A 121 5.27 -16.17 -27.95
N ILE A 122 4.70 -16.83 -26.98
CA ILE A 122 5.23 -16.94 -25.61
C ILE A 122 5.75 -18.36 -25.46
N ASP A 123 6.90 -18.49 -24.82
CA ASP A 123 7.44 -19.83 -24.56
C ASP A 123 6.51 -20.66 -23.64
N THR A 124 6.62 -21.96 -23.75
CA THR A 124 5.85 -22.94 -23.00
C THR A 124 5.83 -22.68 -21.50
N ALA A 125 6.95 -22.29 -20.91
CA ALA A 125 7.02 -22.04 -19.47
C ALA A 125 6.14 -20.84 -19.05
N LYS A 126 6.06 -19.82 -19.87
CA LYS A 126 5.17 -18.68 -19.59
C LYS A 126 3.69 -19.05 -19.74
N TRP A 127 3.36 -19.88 -20.69
CA TRP A 127 2.01 -20.42 -20.82
C TRP A 127 1.63 -21.27 -19.61
N MET A 128 2.49 -22.17 -19.17
CA MET A 128 2.28 -23.00 -17.99
C MET A 128 2.00 -22.15 -16.75
N LYS A 129 2.76 -21.08 -16.61
CA LYS A 129 2.53 -20.11 -15.53
C LYS A 129 1.18 -19.42 -15.63
N LEU A 130 0.74 -19.04 -16.81
CA LEU A 130 -0.59 -18.46 -17.03
C LEU A 130 -1.71 -19.45 -16.70
N ILE A 131 -1.56 -20.70 -17.07
CA ILE A 131 -2.52 -21.76 -16.75
C ILE A 131 -2.63 -21.91 -15.23
N SER A 132 -1.51 -22.01 -14.52
CA SER A 132 -1.50 -22.17 -13.09
C SER A 132 -2.06 -20.95 -12.31
N ILE A 133 -1.98 -19.75 -12.88
CA ILE A 133 -2.61 -18.54 -12.32
C ILE A 133 -4.14 -18.63 -12.38
N HIS A 134 -4.68 -19.21 -13.43
CA HIS A 134 -6.13 -19.32 -13.65
C HIS A 134 -6.73 -20.65 -13.23
N SER A 135 -5.90 -21.62 -12.85
CA SER A 135 -6.31 -22.91 -12.33
C SER A 135 -5.92 -23.04 -10.86
N GLU A 136 -6.66 -23.78 -10.10
CA GLU A 136 -6.25 -24.17 -8.75
C GLU A 136 -5.20 -25.29 -8.75
N LEU A 137 -4.86 -25.81 -9.94
CA LEU A 137 -3.83 -26.82 -10.10
C LEU A 137 -2.45 -26.20 -9.94
N ALA A 138 -1.55 -26.92 -9.29
CA ALA A 138 -0.16 -26.55 -9.24
C ALA A 138 0.47 -26.59 -10.66
N GLU A 139 1.48 -25.75 -10.90
CA GLU A 139 2.13 -25.65 -12.21
C GLU A 139 2.59 -27.02 -12.75
N ASN A 140 3.10 -27.87 -11.85
CA ASN A 140 3.54 -29.21 -12.20
C ASN A 140 2.37 -30.15 -12.58
N GLU A 141 1.25 -30.06 -11.89
CA GLU A 141 0.05 -30.87 -12.21
C GLU A 141 -0.54 -30.49 -13.57
N VAL A 142 -0.53 -29.21 -13.90
CA VAL A 142 -0.92 -28.75 -15.24
C VAL A 142 0.02 -29.31 -16.29
N TYR A 143 1.30 -29.19 -16.05
CA TYR A 143 2.36 -29.69 -16.94
C TYR A 143 2.22 -31.18 -17.21
N GLU A 144 2.17 -31.99 -16.16
CA GLU A 144 2.03 -33.45 -16.25
C GLU A 144 0.71 -33.86 -16.92
N SER A 145 -0.38 -33.16 -16.63
CA SER A 145 -1.68 -33.44 -17.24
C SER A 145 -1.66 -33.13 -18.73
N ALA A 146 -1.02 -32.06 -19.16
CA ALA A 146 -0.89 -31.69 -20.56
C ALA A 146 -0.02 -32.69 -21.33
N ILE A 147 1.11 -33.11 -20.74
CA ILE A 147 2.00 -34.13 -21.34
C ILE A 147 1.28 -35.49 -21.45
N ALA A 148 0.59 -35.93 -20.40
CA ALA A 148 -0.16 -37.17 -20.39
C ALA A 148 -1.30 -37.17 -21.43
N ALA A 149 -1.83 -36.01 -21.76
CA ALA A 149 -2.81 -35.83 -22.82
C ALA A 149 -2.18 -35.78 -24.24
N GLY A 150 -0.85 -35.83 -24.36
CA GLY A 150 -0.14 -35.67 -25.64
C GLY A 150 -0.19 -34.24 -26.19
N LEU A 151 -0.45 -33.27 -25.34
CA LEU A 151 -0.58 -31.88 -25.70
C LEU A 151 0.73 -31.12 -25.45
N ASP A 152 0.97 -30.11 -26.27
CA ASP A 152 1.95 -29.10 -25.90
C ASP A 152 1.50 -28.44 -24.59
N PRO A 153 2.38 -28.42 -23.54
CA PRO A 153 2.01 -27.92 -22.20
C PRO A 153 1.66 -26.42 -22.13
N SER A 154 1.48 -25.78 -23.24
CA SER A 154 1.12 -24.36 -23.33
C SER A 154 -0.39 -24.09 -23.45
N ILE A 155 -1.24 -25.07 -23.20
CA ILE A 155 -2.69 -24.89 -23.22
C ILE A 155 -3.18 -24.18 -21.97
N VAL A 156 -4.02 -23.18 -22.15
CA VAL A 156 -4.60 -22.38 -21.08
C VAL A 156 -5.98 -22.90 -20.71
N PHE A 157 -6.22 -23.09 -19.43
CA PHE A 157 -7.55 -23.37 -18.90
C PHE A 157 -7.79 -22.72 -17.55
N LYS A 158 -9.02 -22.65 -17.14
CA LYS A 158 -9.44 -22.05 -15.90
C LYS A 158 -9.85 -23.13 -14.89
N ALA A 159 -9.42 -22.97 -13.64
CA ALA A 159 -9.82 -23.87 -12.57
C ALA A 159 -11.29 -23.70 -12.20
N SER A 160 -11.74 -24.68 -11.53
CA SER A 160 -13.11 -24.90 -11.10
C SER A 160 -13.28 -24.74 -9.60
N ALA A 161 -14.41 -24.24 -9.18
CA ALA A 161 -14.89 -24.25 -7.81
C ALA A 161 -15.89 -25.40 -7.55
N ALA A 162 -16.11 -26.26 -8.50
CA ALA A 162 -17.06 -27.39 -8.32
C ALA A 162 -16.58 -28.32 -7.22
N GLY A 163 -17.45 -28.57 -6.24
CA GLY A 163 -17.16 -29.38 -5.06
C GLY A 163 -16.62 -28.61 -3.87
N PHE A 164 -16.52 -27.29 -3.95
CA PHE A 164 -16.27 -26.48 -2.77
C PHE A 164 -17.53 -26.41 -1.91
N GLU A 165 -17.34 -26.57 -0.61
CA GLU A 165 -18.40 -26.51 0.39
C GLU A 165 -18.35 -25.14 1.11
N ASP A 166 -19.51 -24.71 1.60
CA ASP A 166 -19.60 -23.55 2.48
C ASP A 166 -18.68 -23.71 3.68
N SER A 167 -18.00 -22.67 4.05
CA SER A 167 -17.01 -22.75 5.10
C SER A 167 -16.97 -21.54 6.02
N VAL A 168 -16.66 -21.82 7.29
CA VAL A 168 -16.27 -20.83 8.28
C VAL A 168 -14.90 -21.19 8.82
N THR A 169 -13.96 -20.27 8.71
CA THR A 169 -12.57 -20.47 9.13
C THR A 169 -12.25 -19.58 10.32
N PRO A 170 -12.10 -20.15 11.54
CA PRO A 170 -11.78 -19.35 12.71
C PRO A 170 -10.30 -18.97 12.74
N LEU A 171 -10.03 -17.70 13.01
CA LEU A 171 -8.75 -17.17 13.47
C LEU A 171 -8.83 -16.87 14.98
N ILE A 172 -7.88 -16.13 15.53
CA ILE A 172 -7.90 -15.78 16.97
C ILE A 172 -8.98 -14.74 17.27
N ASN A 173 -9.07 -13.69 16.45
CA ASN A 173 -9.97 -12.56 16.68
C ASN A 173 -10.92 -12.28 15.50
N SER A 174 -11.04 -13.22 14.58
CA SER A 174 -11.92 -13.12 13.41
C SER A 174 -12.34 -14.48 12.90
N ILE A 175 -13.38 -14.51 12.07
CA ILE A 175 -13.85 -15.69 11.38
C ILE A 175 -14.10 -15.33 9.93
N GLY A 176 -13.43 -16.02 9.00
CA GLY A 176 -13.71 -15.92 7.57
C GLY A 176 -14.90 -16.81 7.19
N ILE A 177 -15.75 -16.32 6.29
CA ILE A 177 -16.95 -17.01 5.80
C ILE A 177 -16.89 -17.06 4.28
N VAL A 178 -17.24 -18.21 3.70
CA VAL A 178 -17.43 -18.37 2.25
C VAL A 178 -18.66 -19.21 1.99
N ILE A 179 -19.59 -18.72 1.17
CA ILE A 179 -20.83 -19.41 0.75
C ILE A 179 -20.81 -19.54 -0.75
N TYR A 180 -20.83 -20.75 -1.26
CA TYR A 180 -20.76 -21.04 -2.70
C TYR A 180 -22.15 -21.23 -3.31
N GLY A 181 -22.19 -21.27 -4.66
CA GLY A 181 -23.39 -21.62 -5.43
C GLY A 181 -24.47 -20.56 -5.46
N GLN A 182 -24.13 -19.31 -5.16
CA GLN A 182 -25.05 -18.20 -5.16
C GLN A 182 -24.97 -17.38 -6.47
N ASP A 183 -25.84 -16.39 -6.58
CA ASP A 183 -25.93 -15.50 -7.72
C ASP A 183 -25.43 -14.09 -7.35
N GLU A 184 -24.74 -13.43 -8.28
CA GLU A 184 -24.17 -12.09 -8.05
C GLU A 184 -25.20 -10.99 -7.76
N THR A 185 -26.46 -11.23 -8.11
CA THR A 185 -27.58 -10.29 -7.86
C THR A 185 -28.17 -10.43 -6.46
N SER A 186 -27.79 -11.47 -5.74
CA SER A 186 -28.21 -11.71 -4.35
C SER A 186 -27.45 -10.81 -3.36
N THR A 187 -27.94 -10.72 -2.15
CA THR A 187 -27.30 -10.05 -1.03
C THR A 187 -27.09 -11.01 0.13
N ALA A 188 -25.97 -10.87 0.85
CA ALA A 188 -25.63 -11.77 1.94
C ALA A 188 -25.40 -10.97 3.23
N THR A 189 -26.29 -11.10 4.20
CA THR A 189 -26.19 -10.46 5.50
C THR A 189 -25.72 -11.44 6.56
N VAL A 190 -24.96 -10.97 7.53
CA VAL A 190 -24.38 -11.78 8.60
C VAL A 190 -24.85 -11.27 9.95
N ARG A 191 -25.24 -12.20 10.83
CA ARG A 191 -25.35 -11.93 12.25
C ARG A 191 -24.65 -13.03 13.05
N PHE A 192 -24.15 -12.69 14.22
CA PHE A 192 -23.42 -13.60 15.07
C PHE A 192 -23.63 -13.28 16.54
N ARG A 193 -23.34 -14.23 17.40
CA ARG A 193 -23.28 -14.06 18.85
C ARG A 193 -22.35 -15.08 19.49
N ALA A 194 -21.74 -14.74 20.60
CA ALA A 194 -21.06 -15.72 21.43
C ALA A 194 -22.09 -16.71 22.06
N ASP A 195 -21.62 -17.89 22.38
CA ASP A 195 -22.49 -18.96 22.91
C ASP A 195 -23.17 -18.59 24.25
N ASP A 196 -22.46 -17.79 25.06
CA ASP A 196 -22.94 -17.27 26.35
C ASP A 196 -23.75 -15.97 26.21
N GLU A 197 -23.87 -15.40 25.02
CA GLU A 197 -24.63 -14.18 24.74
C GLU A 197 -26.02 -14.53 24.20
N MET A 198 -27.02 -13.76 24.65
CA MET A 198 -28.39 -13.85 24.12
C MET A 198 -28.65 -12.95 22.93
N ARG A 199 -27.89 -11.87 22.83
CA ARG A 199 -28.08 -10.84 21.80
C ARG A 199 -27.28 -11.15 20.54
N TRP A 200 -27.96 -11.13 19.39
CA TRP A 200 -27.32 -11.18 18.09
C TRP A 200 -26.69 -9.83 17.74
N GLN A 201 -25.50 -9.89 17.24
CA GLN A 201 -24.79 -8.74 16.66
C GLN A 201 -24.80 -8.86 15.14
N LYS A 202 -24.81 -7.72 14.44
CA LYS A 202 -24.64 -7.68 13.00
C LYS A 202 -23.15 -7.73 12.65
N GLY A 203 -22.79 -8.55 11.66
CA GLY A 203 -21.49 -8.52 11.01
C GLY A 203 -21.50 -7.67 9.74
N LEU A 204 -20.34 -7.51 9.12
CA LEU A 204 -20.24 -6.98 7.78
C LEU A 204 -20.99 -7.91 6.82
N ASN A 205 -21.65 -7.34 5.83
CA ASN A 205 -22.25 -8.12 4.75
C ASN A 205 -21.15 -8.83 3.96
N LEU A 206 -21.45 -10.05 3.51
CA LEU A 206 -20.53 -10.74 2.61
C LEU A 206 -20.54 -10.07 1.23
N SER A 207 -19.38 -10.06 0.59
CA SER A 207 -19.19 -9.55 -0.75
C SER A 207 -19.23 -10.66 -1.78
N TRP A 208 -19.88 -10.41 -2.92
CA TRP A 208 -19.79 -11.30 -4.06
C TRP A 208 -18.34 -11.38 -4.57
N GLU A 209 -17.86 -12.60 -4.73
CA GLU A 209 -16.56 -12.94 -5.28
C GLU A 209 -16.75 -13.64 -6.64
N PRO A 210 -16.38 -12.98 -7.75
CA PRO A 210 -16.75 -13.44 -9.09
C PRO A 210 -15.89 -14.58 -9.64
N VAL A 211 -14.72 -14.86 -9.03
CA VAL A 211 -13.82 -15.91 -9.53
C VAL A 211 -14.41 -17.28 -9.33
N TYR A 212 -14.94 -17.53 -8.14
CA TYR A 212 -15.55 -18.83 -7.77
C TYR A 212 -17.07 -18.78 -7.68
N GLY A 213 -17.69 -17.61 -7.87
CA GLY A 213 -19.13 -17.46 -7.70
C GLY A 213 -19.59 -17.71 -6.28
N SER A 214 -19.01 -16.99 -5.34
CA SER A 214 -19.27 -17.15 -3.91
C SER A 214 -19.53 -15.83 -3.23
N PHE A 215 -20.22 -15.85 -2.09
CA PHE A 215 -20.18 -14.76 -1.13
C PHE A 215 -19.08 -15.01 -0.11
N ALA A 216 -18.20 -14.04 0.09
CA ALA A 216 -17.12 -14.14 1.06
C ALA A 216 -17.06 -12.89 1.95
N GLY A 217 -16.55 -13.04 3.16
CA GLY A 217 -16.36 -11.96 4.11
C GLY A 217 -15.88 -12.44 5.47
N SER A 218 -15.73 -11.51 6.40
CA SER A 218 -15.18 -11.80 7.72
C SER A 218 -15.98 -11.15 8.84
N ILE A 219 -16.09 -11.84 9.95
CA ILE A 219 -16.48 -11.28 11.25
C ILE A 219 -15.17 -10.93 11.98
N VAL A 220 -15.10 -9.75 12.57
CA VAL A 220 -13.89 -9.21 13.20
C VAL A 220 -14.11 -8.83 14.65
N TYR A 221 -13.04 -8.55 15.40
CA TYR A 221 -13.07 -8.17 16.83
C TYR A 221 -13.72 -9.20 17.76
N LEU A 222 -13.52 -10.47 17.45
CA LEU A 222 -14.00 -11.56 18.27
C LEU A 222 -13.05 -11.85 19.43
N ASN A 223 -13.60 -12.43 20.50
CA ASN A 223 -12.80 -12.97 21.61
C ASN A 223 -12.12 -14.27 21.19
N ALA A 224 -10.89 -14.46 21.65
CA ALA A 224 -10.16 -15.71 21.47
C ALA A 224 -10.82 -16.85 22.28
N ASP A 225 -10.62 -18.08 21.85
CA ASP A 225 -11.07 -19.30 22.53
C ASP A 225 -12.58 -19.32 22.84
N THR A 226 -13.40 -18.64 22.03
CA THR A 226 -14.82 -18.40 22.24
C THR A 226 -15.65 -19.05 21.14
N THR A 227 -16.72 -19.77 21.51
CA THR A 227 -17.66 -20.37 20.56
C THR A 227 -18.65 -19.30 20.07
N TYR A 228 -18.82 -19.21 18.75
CA TYR A 228 -19.76 -18.30 18.10
C TYR A 228 -20.81 -19.06 17.29
N HIS A 229 -22.04 -18.59 17.38
CA HIS A 229 -23.11 -18.93 16.46
C HIS A 229 -23.17 -17.88 15.36
N ILE A 230 -23.24 -18.30 14.12
CA ILE A 230 -23.20 -17.43 12.94
C ILE A 230 -24.37 -17.80 12.05
N GLU A 231 -25.09 -16.80 11.60
CA GLU A 231 -26.19 -16.95 10.65
C GLU A 231 -25.93 -16.04 9.46
N VAL A 232 -25.87 -16.62 8.27
CA VAL A 232 -25.79 -15.91 7.01
C VAL A 232 -27.11 -16.04 6.29
N ARG A 233 -27.73 -14.93 5.92
CA ARG A 233 -28.96 -14.89 5.18
C ARG A 233 -28.69 -14.34 3.78
N ILE A 234 -28.88 -15.18 2.78
CA ILE A 234 -28.84 -14.82 1.37
C ILE A 234 -30.24 -14.43 0.93
N THR A 235 -30.39 -13.27 0.31
CA THR A 235 -31.65 -12.81 -0.27
C THR A 235 -31.44 -12.59 -1.75
N ASP A 236 -32.23 -13.30 -2.57
CA ASP A 236 -32.15 -13.17 -4.02
C ASP A 236 -32.91 -11.92 -4.54
N GLN A 237 -32.87 -11.67 -5.84
CA GLN A 237 -33.54 -10.55 -6.50
C GLN A 237 -35.08 -10.60 -6.39
N ASN A 238 -35.67 -11.75 -6.10
CA ASN A 238 -37.12 -11.94 -5.92
C ASN A 238 -37.53 -11.75 -4.44
N GLY A 239 -36.57 -11.60 -3.51
CA GLY A 239 -36.79 -11.52 -2.08
C GLY A 239 -36.89 -12.88 -1.41
N GLU A 240 -36.62 -13.98 -2.12
CA GLU A 240 -36.52 -15.31 -1.49
C GLU A 240 -35.26 -15.37 -0.61
N GLN A 241 -35.40 -16.02 0.54
CA GLN A 241 -34.34 -16.07 1.54
C GLN A 241 -33.86 -17.49 1.77
N GLN A 242 -32.55 -17.66 1.78
CA GLN A 242 -31.85 -18.88 2.19
C GLN A 242 -31.01 -18.57 3.42
N GLU A 243 -31.07 -19.46 4.40
CA GLU A 243 -30.35 -19.28 5.67
C GLU A 243 -29.29 -20.38 5.82
N HIS A 244 -28.05 -19.96 6.13
CA HIS A 244 -26.93 -20.82 6.42
C HIS A 244 -26.51 -20.59 7.87
N VAL A 245 -26.46 -21.64 8.68
CA VAL A 245 -26.17 -21.56 10.11
C VAL A 245 -24.92 -22.34 10.43
N PHE A 246 -24.00 -21.69 11.14
CA PHE A 246 -22.73 -22.27 11.54
C PHE A 246 -22.50 -22.10 13.04
N GLN A 247 -21.70 -22.99 13.59
CA GLN A 247 -21.12 -22.85 14.91
C GLN A 247 -19.62 -23.16 14.80
N THR A 248 -18.78 -22.28 15.32
CA THR A 248 -17.33 -22.46 15.32
C THR A 248 -16.71 -21.80 16.54
N LYS A 249 -15.50 -22.21 16.89
CA LYS A 249 -14.74 -21.66 18.01
C LYS A 249 -13.50 -20.95 17.50
N THR A 250 -13.30 -19.69 17.88
CA THR A 250 -12.07 -18.95 17.59
C THR A 250 -10.86 -19.66 18.21
N LYS A 251 -9.70 -19.49 17.58
CA LYS A 251 -8.44 -20.06 18.08
C LYS A 251 -8.04 -19.43 19.41
N PRO A 252 -7.38 -20.18 20.30
CA PRO A 252 -6.84 -19.62 21.55
C PRO A 252 -5.66 -18.67 21.28
N ASN A 253 -5.32 -17.84 22.28
CA ASN A 253 -4.17 -16.92 22.23
C ASN A 253 -2.80 -17.61 22.34
N SER A 254 -2.76 -18.91 22.54
CA SER A 254 -1.54 -19.71 22.56
C SER A 254 -1.85 -21.11 22.08
N PRO A 255 -0.94 -21.79 21.40
CA PRO A 255 -1.15 -23.17 20.98
C PRO A 255 -1.02 -24.13 22.17
N PRO A 256 -1.61 -25.33 22.13
CA PRO A 256 -1.29 -26.37 23.09
C PRO A 256 0.21 -26.77 22.95
N ILE A 257 0.87 -26.99 24.07
CA ILE A 257 2.29 -27.37 24.09
C ILE A 257 2.41 -28.80 24.58
N ASP A 258 3.21 -29.62 23.90
CA ASP A 258 3.62 -30.93 24.36
C ASP A 258 4.68 -30.76 25.46
N PRO A 259 4.38 -31.14 26.70
CA PRO A 259 5.31 -30.93 27.80
C PRO A 259 6.63 -31.74 27.68
N GLU A 260 6.62 -32.79 26.85
CA GLU A 260 7.81 -33.60 26.60
C GLU A 260 8.65 -33.05 25.45
N LYS A 261 8.15 -32.02 24.75
CA LYS A 261 8.83 -31.36 23.62
C LYS A 261 9.08 -29.88 23.89
N VAL A 262 9.49 -29.57 25.10
CA VAL A 262 9.94 -28.23 25.48
C VAL A 262 11.46 -28.24 25.52
N TYR A 263 12.08 -27.40 24.69
CA TYR A 263 13.53 -27.32 24.53
C TYR A 263 13.99 -25.91 24.94
N TYR A 264 14.99 -25.83 25.79
CA TYR A 264 15.71 -24.56 26.01
C TYR A 264 16.82 -24.43 24.98
N LEU A 265 17.02 -23.23 24.47
CA LEU A 265 18.00 -22.99 23.39
C LEU A 265 19.41 -23.47 23.80
N SER A 266 19.83 -23.23 25.03
CA SER A 266 21.14 -23.68 25.56
C SER A 266 21.35 -25.19 25.55
N ASP A 267 20.28 -25.98 25.53
CA ASP A 267 20.36 -27.46 25.53
C ASP A 267 20.55 -28.03 24.12
N ILE A 268 20.11 -27.32 23.08
CA ILE A 268 20.05 -27.81 21.71
C ILE A 268 20.92 -27.07 20.71
N TYR A 269 21.41 -25.87 21.06
CA TYR A 269 22.15 -25.00 20.17
C TYR A 269 23.64 -24.97 20.51
N SER A 270 24.49 -25.32 19.54
CA SER A 270 25.95 -25.34 19.70
C SER A 270 26.71 -24.34 18.83
N GLY A 271 25.98 -23.42 18.18
CA GLY A 271 26.54 -22.40 17.28
C GLY A 271 26.15 -22.58 15.83
N GLY A 272 26.25 -21.51 15.04
CA GLY A 272 25.85 -21.47 13.62
C GLY A 272 24.34 -21.48 13.42
N GLN A 273 23.86 -22.17 12.38
CA GLN A 273 22.43 -22.33 12.11
C GLN A 273 21.74 -23.23 13.16
N LEU A 274 20.61 -22.80 13.71
CA LEU A 274 19.70 -23.70 14.41
C LEU A 274 18.79 -24.39 13.37
N ASP A 275 19.05 -25.66 13.13
CA ASP A 275 18.34 -26.44 12.12
C ASP A 275 17.36 -27.45 12.76
N LEU A 276 16.07 -27.07 12.81
CA LEU A 276 15.02 -27.92 13.40
C LEU A 276 14.71 -29.14 12.54
N GLU A 277 14.96 -29.08 11.24
CA GLU A 277 14.79 -30.20 10.34
C GLU A 277 15.86 -31.27 10.61
N ALA A 278 17.13 -30.86 10.76
CA ALA A 278 18.22 -31.76 11.12
C ALA A 278 18.07 -32.33 12.54
N LEU A 279 17.54 -31.56 13.47
CA LEU A 279 17.23 -32.00 14.84
C LEU A 279 15.95 -32.82 14.93
N ASN A 280 15.16 -32.91 13.85
CA ASN A 280 13.85 -33.56 13.80
C ASN A 280 12.88 -33.07 14.90
N ILE A 281 12.86 -31.74 15.15
CA ILE A 281 12.00 -31.12 16.16
C ILE A 281 10.68 -30.71 15.51
N SER A 282 9.62 -31.41 15.88
CA SER A 282 8.26 -31.21 15.38
C SER A 282 7.24 -31.64 16.43
N GLY A 283 6.12 -30.95 16.49
CA GLY A 283 5.00 -31.33 17.34
C GLY A 283 3.90 -32.11 16.61
N SER A 284 2.69 -31.99 17.13
CA SER A 284 1.48 -32.57 16.55
C SER A 284 0.28 -31.66 16.85
N ALA A 285 -0.90 -32.03 16.33
CA ALA A 285 -2.13 -31.30 16.62
C ALA A 285 -2.47 -31.26 18.13
N ASP A 286 -2.05 -32.27 18.88
CA ASP A 286 -2.30 -32.37 20.33
C ASP A 286 -1.32 -31.50 21.15
N GLY A 287 -0.16 -31.17 20.60
CA GLY A 287 0.84 -30.34 21.28
C GLY A 287 2.00 -29.93 20.37
N TYR A 288 2.31 -28.62 20.38
CA TYR A 288 3.47 -28.06 19.65
C TYR A 288 4.76 -28.40 20.36
N ALA A 289 5.82 -28.63 19.57
CA ALA A 289 7.19 -28.58 20.06
C ALA A 289 7.59 -27.12 20.27
N LYS A 290 8.10 -26.78 21.46
CA LYS A 290 8.40 -25.41 21.84
C LYS A 290 9.88 -25.23 22.08
N ILE A 291 10.49 -24.24 21.42
CA ILE A 291 11.88 -23.81 21.63
C ILE A 291 11.84 -22.47 22.37
N ILE A 292 12.49 -22.38 23.51
CA ILE A 292 12.51 -21.21 24.37
C ILE A 292 13.91 -20.59 24.40
N GLY A 293 13.98 -19.30 24.11
CA GLY A 293 15.17 -18.49 24.31
C GLY A 293 15.45 -18.27 25.80
N ASP A 294 16.65 -18.55 26.22
CA ASP A 294 17.10 -18.48 27.62
C ASP A 294 18.26 -17.48 27.79
N GLY A 295 18.38 -16.56 26.86
CA GLY A 295 19.41 -15.52 26.83
C GLY A 295 20.59 -15.85 25.91
N GLN A 296 20.68 -17.07 25.37
CA GLN A 296 21.64 -17.41 24.32
C GLN A 296 21.21 -16.73 23.00
N VAL A 297 22.20 -16.28 22.23
CA VAL A 297 22.00 -15.68 20.91
C VAL A 297 22.31 -16.71 19.82
N ILE A 298 21.42 -16.85 18.84
CA ILE A 298 21.68 -17.59 17.62
C ILE A 298 22.45 -16.66 16.69
N GLU A 299 23.70 -16.99 16.39
CA GLU A 299 24.54 -16.23 15.46
C GLU A 299 24.90 -17.13 14.28
N ALA A 300 24.24 -16.90 13.16
CA ALA A 300 24.51 -17.66 11.93
C ALA A 300 25.49 -16.91 11.04
N SER A 301 26.30 -17.68 10.33
CA SER A 301 27.26 -17.15 9.37
C SER A 301 26.62 -16.77 8.04
N SER A 302 27.38 -16.08 7.19
CA SER A 302 26.99 -15.82 5.80
C SER A 302 26.95 -17.09 4.92
N ASP A 303 27.41 -18.22 5.41
CA ASP A 303 27.33 -19.50 4.70
C ASP A 303 26.03 -20.25 5.01
N ASP A 304 25.40 -19.92 6.13
CA ASP A 304 24.12 -20.49 6.55
C ASP A 304 22.96 -19.77 5.83
N LEU A 305 22.15 -20.51 5.09
CA LEU A 305 21.01 -19.92 4.34
C LEU A 305 20.07 -19.12 5.24
N ALA A 306 19.82 -19.61 6.43
CA ALA A 306 19.00 -18.98 7.47
C ALA A 306 19.66 -19.15 8.85
N ALA A 307 19.39 -18.25 9.78
CA ALA A 307 19.86 -18.42 11.16
C ALA A 307 19.06 -19.51 11.89
N VAL A 308 17.74 -19.55 11.66
CA VAL A 308 16.87 -20.63 12.12
C VAL A 308 16.20 -21.27 10.90
N ASN A 309 16.48 -22.54 10.66
CA ASN A 309 15.83 -23.34 9.63
C ASN A 309 14.74 -24.22 10.28
N ILE A 310 13.48 -23.86 10.08
CA ILE A 310 12.35 -24.73 10.45
C ILE A 310 12.18 -25.86 9.44
N GLY A 311 12.56 -25.62 8.17
CA GLY A 311 12.34 -26.55 7.07
C GLY A 311 10.86 -26.84 6.86
N ALA A 312 10.51 -28.13 6.76
CA ALA A 312 9.12 -28.61 6.66
C ALA A 312 8.53 -29.04 8.02
N GLN A 313 9.20 -28.75 9.13
CA GLN A 313 8.70 -29.08 10.46
C GLN A 313 7.44 -28.30 10.77
N SER A 314 6.47 -28.97 11.40
CA SER A 314 5.17 -28.38 11.67
C SER A 314 4.79 -28.56 13.14
N TYR A 315 3.82 -27.77 13.62
CA TYR A 315 3.48 -27.66 15.03
C TYR A 315 4.69 -27.26 15.88
N VAL A 316 5.32 -26.17 15.48
CA VAL A 316 6.52 -25.63 16.10
C VAL A 316 6.25 -24.25 16.66
N MET A 317 6.67 -24.01 17.91
CA MET A 317 6.66 -22.71 18.54
C MET A 317 8.09 -22.25 18.85
N LEU A 318 8.46 -21.07 18.35
CA LEU A 318 9.68 -20.36 18.72
C LEU A 318 9.30 -19.23 19.68
N GLU A 319 9.89 -19.22 20.86
CA GLU A 319 9.55 -18.20 21.87
C GLU A 319 10.80 -17.52 22.40
N ASN A 320 10.79 -16.17 22.39
CA ASN A 320 11.81 -15.30 23.00
C ASN A 320 13.26 -15.56 22.50
N LEU A 321 13.42 -15.93 21.24
CA LEU A 321 14.74 -16.16 20.65
C LEU A 321 15.37 -14.82 20.23
N THR A 322 16.67 -14.67 20.47
CA THR A 322 17.49 -13.62 19.86
C THR A 322 18.27 -14.22 18.70
N ILE A 323 18.01 -13.72 17.49
CA ILE A 323 18.47 -14.32 16.23
C ILE A 323 19.21 -13.26 15.41
N LYS A 324 20.43 -13.56 15.03
CA LYS A 324 21.30 -12.70 14.23
C LYS A 324 21.87 -13.43 13.04
N GLY A 325 21.97 -12.73 11.92
CA GLY A 325 22.62 -13.25 10.72
C GLY A 325 21.71 -14.13 9.87
N GLY A 326 22.35 -15.06 9.17
CA GLY A 326 21.76 -15.82 8.08
C GLY A 326 21.97 -15.15 6.73
N GLN A 327 22.52 -15.90 5.76
CA GLN A 327 22.85 -15.37 4.43
C GLN A 327 21.66 -14.65 3.77
N ARG A 328 20.49 -15.27 3.86
CA ARG A 328 19.27 -14.72 3.28
C ARG A 328 18.17 -14.46 4.31
N TYR A 329 18.02 -15.35 5.28
CA TYR A 329 16.88 -15.35 6.18
C TYR A 329 17.31 -15.41 7.64
N GLY A 330 16.63 -14.66 8.48
CA GLY A 330 16.71 -14.87 9.92
C GLY A 330 16.01 -16.17 10.31
N ILE A 331 14.73 -16.31 10.00
CA ILE A 331 13.93 -17.52 10.19
C ILE A 331 13.40 -17.97 8.82
N PHE A 332 13.54 -19.25 8.51
CA PHE A 332 13.05 -19.83 7.26
C PHE A 332 12.24 -21.09 7.50
N ALA A 333 11.07 -21.17 6.84
CA ALA A 333 10.27 -22.40 6.76
C ALA A 333 9.83 -22.62 5.31
N LYS A 334 9.71 -23.89 4.92
CA LYS A 334 9.24 -24.26 3.59
C LYS A 334 8.33 -25.47 3.66
N LYS A 335 7.10 -25.32 3.17
CA LYS A 335 6.07 -26.34 3.20
C LYS A 335 5.72 -26.81 4.63
N ALA A 336 5.86 -25.92 5.58
CA ALA A 336 5.49 -26.13 6.98
C ALA A 336 4.09 -25.59 7.26
N HIS A 337 3.50 -26.02 8.34
CA HIS A 337 2.22 -25.51 8.83
C HIS A 337 2.15 -25.51 10.35
N HIS A 338 1.22 -24.76 10.92
CA HIS A 338 1.07 -24.62 12.37
C HIS A 338 2.39 -24.16 13.01
N ILE A 339 2.81 -22.97 12.61
CA ILE A 339 4.01 -22.32 13.11
C ILE A 339 3.60 -21.19 14.05
N TRP A 340 4.27 -21.07 15.19
CA TRP A 340 4.07 -19.96 16.11
C TRP A 340 5.41 -19.31 16.45
N ILE A 341 5.57 -18.03 16.12
CA ILE A 341 6.78 -17.25 16.40
C ILE A 341 6.38 -16.13 17.32
N LYS A 342 6.89 -16.14 18.56
CA LYS A 342 6.49 -15.22 19.61
C LYS A 342 7.69 -14.60 20.30
N GLY A 343 7.67 -13.25 20.47
CA GLY A 343 8.64 -12.52 21.26
C GLY A 343 10.09 -12.63 20.75
N CYS A 344 10.28 -13.00 19.49
CA CYS A 344 11.61 -13.17 18.90
C CYS A 344 12.17 -11.82 18.43
N ASN A 345 13.49 -11.62 18.63
CA ASN A 345 14.24 -10.51 18.08
C ASN A 345 15.11 -11.02 16.91
N VAL A 346 14.90 -10.50 15.69
CA VAL A 346 15.56 -10.95 14.46
C VAL A 346 16.27 -9.79 13.79
N SER A 347 17.57 -9.92 13.56
CA SER A 347 18.40 -8.84 13.02
C SER A 347 19.58 -9.32 12.17
N GLU A 348 20.20 -8.42 11.43
CA GLU A 348 21.46 -8.61 10.69
C GLU A 348 21.37 -9.71 9.61
N PHE A 349 20.23 -9.92 9.02
CA PHE A 349 19.95 -10.92 7.98
C PHE A 349 20.02 -10.33 6.56
N GLY A 350 20.13 -11.20 5.58
CA GLY A 350 20.14 -10.84 4.17
C GLY A 350 21.56 -10.69 3.60
N ARG A 351 21.65 -10.69 2.28
CA ARG A 351 22.91 -10.54 1.57
C ARG A 351 23.32 -9.07 1.46
N GLU A 352 24.55 -8.78 1.72
CA GLU A 352 25.11 -7.46 1.43
C GLU A 352 25.35 -7.27 -0.07
N ALA A 353 25.03 -6.09 -0.59
CA ALA A 353 25.32 -5.74 -1.99
C ALA A 353 26.80 -5.39 -2.14
N VAL A 354 27.57 -6.29 -2.73
CA VAL A 354 29.00 -6.13 -2.99
C VAL A 354 29.28 -5.59 -4.38
N ASP A 355 28.39 -5.87 -5.34
CA ASP A 355 28.53 -5.46 -6.73
C ASP A 355 27.19 -5.01 -7.32
N ILE A 356 27.23 -3.97 -8.15
CA ILE A 356 26.06 -3.40 -8.79
C ILE A 356 26.24 -3.40 -10.29
N ARG A 357 25.37 -4.14 -11.00
CA ARG A 357 25.42 -4.31 -12.46
C ARG A 357 24.02 -4.18 -13.04
N ASP A 358 23.90 -3.46 -14.16
CA ASP A 358 22.63 -3.32 -14.90
C ASP A 358 21.43 -2.90 -14.03
N GLY A 359 21.66 -2.07 -13.02
CA GLY A 359 20.64 -1.63 -12.08
C GLY A 359 20.17 -2.71 -11.10
N LEU A 360 20.98 -3.74 -10.85
CA LEU A 360 20.71 -4.81 -9.88
C LEU A 360 21.90 -4.99 -8.94
N ALA A 361 21.62 -5.34 -7.70
CA ALA A 361 22.62 -5.63 -6.68
C ALA A 361 22.94 -7.11 -6.59
N TYR A 362 24.18 -7.45 -6.37
CA TYR A 362 24.70 -8.83 -6.29
C TYR A 362 25.58 -9.01 -5.05
N ALA A 363 25.50 -10.18 -4.45
CA ALA A 363 26.30 -10.54 -3.28
C ALA A 363 27.77 -10.85 -3.62
N SER A 364 28.14 -10.98 -4.90
CA SER A 364 29.52 -11.09 -5.37
C SER A 364 29.65 -10.70 -6.84
N PRO A 365 30.85 -10.31 -7.30
CA PRO A 365 31.10 -9.98 -8.71
C PRO A 365 30.89 -11.16 -9.67
N THR A 366 30.92 -12.38 -9.17
CA THR A 366 30.89 -13.62 -10.00
C THR A 366 29.51 -14.27 -10.07
N THR A 367 28.60 -13.93 -9.16
CA THR A 367 27.24 -14.49 -9.20
C THR A 367 26.40 -13.85 -10.31
N ASN A 368 25.56 -14.65 -10.97
CA ASN A 368 24.57 -14.18 -11.93
C ASN A 368 23.16 -14.02 -11.29
N SER A 369 23.01 -14.36 -10.01
CA SER A 369 21.76 -14.24 -9.27
C SER A 369 21.75 -12.93 -8.49
N PRO A 370 20.92 -11.94 -8.86
CA PRO A 370 20.80 -10.72 -8.09
C PRO A 370 20.19 -10.98 -6.70
N ILE A 371 20.47 -10.07 -5.79
CA ILE A 371 19.82 -10.06 -4.47
C ILE A 371 18.35 -9.75 -4.67
N ASN A 372 17.49 -10.57 -4.10
CA ASN A 372 16.06 -10.40 -4.10
C ASN A 372 15.42 -11.31 -3.07
N TYR A 373 14.38 -10.83 -2.38
CA TYR A 373 13.57 -11.60 -1.42
C TYR A 373 14.33 -12.18 -0.23
N ASP A 374 15.39 -11.54 0.22
CA ASP A 374 15.97 -11.86 1.51
C ASP A 374 15.03 -11.33 2.62
N SER A 375 14.95 -11.97 3.77
CA SER A 375 13.92 -11.63 4.75
C SER A 375 14.31 -11.97 6.18
N GLY A 376 13.84 -11.19 7.15
CA GLY A 376 13.95 -11.55 8.56
C GLY A 376 13.23 -12.86 8.86
N ILE A 377 11.99 -12.96 8.40
CA ILE A 377 11.18 -14.18 8.49
C ILE A 377 10.63 -14.49 7.09
N TYR A 378 10.88 -15.67 6.59
CA TYR A 378 10.28 -16.15 5.34
C TYR A 378 9.57 -17.49 5.51
N LEU A 379 8.27 -17.50 5.28
CA LEU A 379 7.42 -18.69 5.32
C LEU A 379 6.99 -19.04 3.88
N GLU A 380 7.79 -19.91 3.23
CA GLU A 380 7.60 -20.31 1.84
C GLU A 380 6.64 -21.48 1.70
N ARG A 381 5.56 -21.31 0.95
CA ARG A 381 4.54 -22.33 0.72
C ARG A 381 4.07 -22.98 2.03
N SER A 382 3.96 -22.15 3.05
CA SER A 382 3.57 -22.55 4.40
C SER A 382 2.20 -21.97 4.73
N GLY A 383 1.57 -22.43 5.82
CA GLY A 383 0.29 -21.88 6.23
C GLY A 383 -0.05 -22.15 7.69
N ILE A 384 -1.12 -21.56 8.17
CA ILE A 384 -1.54 -21.60 9.58
C ILE A 384 -0.38 -21.15 10.47
N ALA A 385 -0.07 -19.88 10.43
CA ALA A 385 1.07 -19.34 11.16
C ALA A 385 0.68 -18.11 12.00
N VAL A 386 1.25 -18.00 13.19
CA VAL A 386 1.13 -16.83 14.06
C VAL A 386 2.51 -16.23 14.29
N ILE A 387 2.64 -14.94 14.00
CA ILE A 387 3.84 -14.15 14.28
C ILE A 387 3.40 -13.01 15.19
N GLU A 388 3.86 -13.01 16.43
CA GLU A 388 3.39 -12.04 17.41
C GLU A 388 4.50 -11.58 18.36
N GLU A 389 4.37 -10.32 18.82
CA GLU A 389 5.26 -9.73 19.82
C GLU A 389 6.75 -9.76 19.43
N CYS A 390 7.05 -9.86 18.13
CA CYS A 390 8.41 -9.95 17.61
C CYS A 390 8.95 -8.58 17.22
N GLU A 391 10.28 -8.44 17.29
CA GLU A 391 11.02 -7.35 16.70
C GLU A 391 11.84 -7.87 15.52
N VAL A 392 11.68 -7.25 14.34
CA VAL A 392 12.52 -7.53 13.17
C VAL A 392 13.11 -6.23 12.68
N HIS A 393 14.44 -6.16 12.65
CA HIS A 393 15.13 -4.92 12.37
C HIS A 393 16.52 -5.13 11.75
N SER A 394 17.18 -4.04 11.38
CA SER A 394 18.57 -4.02 10.91
C SER A 394 18.86 -5.01 9.77
N PRO A 395 18.12 -4.98 8.64
CA PRO A 395 18.43 -5.79 7.47
C PRO A 395 19.79 -5.39 6.88
N ASN A 396 20.47 -6.29 6.17
CA ASN A 396 21.71 -5.97 5.46
C ASN A 396 21.52 -4.94 4.35
N LEU A 397 22.58 -4.18 4.07
CA LEU A 397 22.52 -2.96 3.26
C LEU A 397 22.65 -3.18 1.76
N GLY A 398 22.21 -2.19 0.99
CA GLY A 398 22.62 -1.89 -0.38
C GLY A 398 21.72 -2.43 -1.47
N ALA A 399 21.01 -3.54 -1.27
CA ALA A 399 20.14 -4.10 -2.30
C ALA A 399 18.73 -3.46 -2.29
N ASN A 400 18.34 -2.89 -1.17
CA ASN A 400 17.05 -2.26 -0.91
C ASN A 400 17.05 -0.73 -1.10
N SER A 401 17.89 -0.24 -2.00
CA SER A 401 18.01 1.18 -2.32
C SER A 401 17.54 1.47 -3.75
N TRP A 402 16.88 2.60 -3.97
CA TRP A 402 16.54 3.11 -5.30
C TRP A 402 17.76 3.41 -6.18
N GLN A 403 18.95 3.50 -5.60
CA GLN A 403 20.21 3.68 -6.35
C GLN A 403 20.57 2.46 -7.20
N VAL A 404 20.06 1.30 -6.85
CA VAL A 404 20.26 0.06 -7.60
C VAL A 404 19.05 -0.33 -8.47
N GLY A 405 18.23 0.64 -8.84
CA GLY A 405 16.99 0.44 -9.58
C GLY A 405 15.80 0.32 -8.63
N HIS A 406 14.79 -0.50 -8.95
CA HIS A 406 13.71 -0.80 -8.02
C HIS A 406 14.27 -1.55 -6.81
N PRO A 407 13.97 -1.17 -5.57
CA PRO A 407 14.45 -1.85 -4.38
C PRO A 407 14.20 -3.36 -4.45
N LYS A 408 15.18 -4.16 -4.00
CA LYS A 408 15.18 -5.62 -4.08
C LYS A 408 15.86 -6.18 -2.85
N GLY A 409 15.70 -5.70 -1.77
CA GLY A 409 16.45 -6.10 -0.62
C GLY A 409 15.71 -7.01 0.31
N ALA A 410 16.09 -6.89 1.56
CA ALA A 410 15.49 -7.65 2.61
C ALA A 410 14.15 -7.05 3.02
N ASN A 411 13.21 -7.95 3.29
CA ASN A 411 11.93 -7.65 3.94
C ASN A 411 12.00 -8.02 5.42
N ALA A 412 11.13 -7.48 6.26
CA ALA A 412 11.06 -7.99 7.63
C ALA A 412 10.33 -9.35 7.64
N LEU A 413 9.17 -9.41 7.00
CA LEU A 413 8.40 -10.65 6.86
C LEU A 413 8.02 -10.87 5.40
N GLN A 414 8.29 -12.06 4.90
CA GLN A 414 7.82 -12.53 3.60
C GLN A 414 6.93 -13.75 3.73
N VAL A 415 5.80 -13.76 3.02
CA VAL A 415 4.78 -14.80 3.12
C VAL A 415 4.41 -15.34 1.73
N TRP A 416 4.42 -16.66 1.60
CA TRP A 416 3.72 -17.34 0.54
C TRP A 416 2.83 -18.42 1.15
N ALA A 417 1.57 -18.02 1.41
CA ALA A 417 0.62 -18.81 2.19
C ALA A 417 -0.09 -19.92 1.39
N TYR A 418 0.47 -20.32 0.27
CA TYR A 418 -0.05 -21.38 -0.59
C TYR A 418 0.63 -22.72 -0.30
N HIS A 419 0.22 -23.38 0.77
CA HIS A 419 0.69 -24.74 1.09
C HIS A 419 0.21 -25.74 0.03
N ASP A 420 0.95 -26.85 -0.16
CA ASP A 420 0.61 -27.90 -1.13
C ASP A 420 -0.75 -28.54 -0.78
N SER A 421 -1.01 -28.81 0.51
CA SER A 421 -2.34 -29.20 0.99
C SER A 421 -3.25 -27.98 1.13
N ASP A 422 -4.44 -28.04 0.56
CA ASP A 422 -5.44 -26.99 0.68
C ASP A 422 -5.83 -26.72 2.13
N ALA A 423 -5.89 -27.75 2.96
CA ALA A 423 -6.23 -27.66 4.39
C ALA A 423 -5.28 -26.74 5.20
N TYR A 424 -4.11 -26.44 4.67
CA TYR A 424 -3.10 -25.62 5.35
C TYR A 424 -2.81 -24.28 4.63
N ARG A 425 -3.64 -23.89 3.66
CA ARG A 425 -3.45 -22.62 2.95
C ARG A 425 -4.00 -21.44 3.73
N GLY A 426 -3.28 -20.33 3.71
CA GLY A 426 -3.70 -19.10 4.41
C GLY A 426 -3.56 -19.19 5.92
N GLU A 427 -4.48 -18.54 6.63
CA GLU A 427 -4.60 -18.48 8.09
C GLU A 427 -3.35 -17.92 8.79
N PHE A 428 -2.75 -16.90 8.19
CA PHE A 428 -1.68 -16.15 8.82
C PHE A 428 -2.25 -15.11 9.78
N ILE A 429 -1.66 -15.02 10.96
CA ILE A 429 -1.92 -13.98 11.95
C ILE A 429 -0.59 -13.29 12.26
N VAL A 430 -0.50 -12.01 11.93
CA VAL A 430 0.67 -11.16 12.18
C VAL A 430 0.23 -10.02 13.08
N ARG A 431 0.57 -10.07 14.37
CA ARG A 431 0.02 -9.12 15.34
C ARG A 431 1.01 -8.67 16.40
N ASN A 432 0.81 -7.43 16.87
CA ASN A 432 1.56 -6.86 18.00
C ASN A 432 3.09 -6.86 17.79
N ASN A 433 3.55 -6.84 16.55
CA ASN A 433 4.96 -6.84 16.21
C ASN A 433 5.49 -5.42 16.04
N ARG A 434 6.79 -5.29 16.11
CA ARG A 434 7.56 -4.09 15.78
C ARG A 434 8.56 -4.45 14.68
N PHE A 435 8.23 -4.17 13.44
CA PHE A 435 9.11 -4.38 12.29
C PHE A 435 9.59 -3.02 11.81
N TYR A 436 10.85 -2.70 12.07
CA TYR A 436 11.37 -1.37 11.82
C TYR A 436 12.82 -1.40 11.33
N GLY A 437 13.07 -0.62 10.30
CA GLY A 437 14.40 -0.31 9.86
C GLY A 437 14.98 0.92 10.57
N ALA A 438 15.87 1.60 9.87
CA ALA A 438 16.44 2.88 10.24
C ALA A 438 16.70 3.68 8.94
N PRO A 439 16.97 4.97 8.99
CA PRO A 439 17.23 5.77 7.78
C PRO A 439 18.27 5.17 6.84
N ASN A 440 19.28 4.49 7.38
CA ASN A 440 20.36 3.83 6.64
C ASN A 440 20.26 2.29 6.61
N HIS A 441 19.21 1.70 7.17
CA HIS A 441 18.92 0.26 7.20
C HIS A 441 17.44 0.02 6.91
N ARG A 442 17.00 0.38 5.71
CA ARG A 442 15.60 0.26 5.30
C ARG A 442 15.32 -1.12 4.75
N PHE A 443 14.09 -1.55 4.86
CA PHE A 443 13.60 -2.71 4.13
C PHE A 443 13.32 -2.36 2.65
N ASN A 444 13.12 -3.35 1.82
CA ASN A 444 12.39 -3.22 0.57
C ASN A 444 10.91 -2.96 0.91
N ASP A 445 10.21 -4.02 1.26
CA ASP A 445 8.91 -3.96 1.92
C ASP A 445 9.07 -4.41 3.37
N VAL A 446 8.23 -3.92 4.29
CA VAL A 446 8.28 -4.45 5.65
C VAL A 446 7.58 -5.80 5.70
N ILE A 447 6.37 -5.92 5.18
CA ILE A 447 5.65 -7.19 5.03
C ILE A 447 5.32 -7.37 3.54
N GLU A 448 5.77 -8.48 2.95
CA GLU A 448 5.54 -8.77 1.53
C GLU A 448 4.89 -10.13 1.32
N GLY A 449 3.84 -10.15 0.50
CA GLY A 449 3.28 -11.36 -0.09
C GLY A 449 4.08 -11.81 -1.31
N ARG A 450 4.43 -13.06 -1.41
CA ARG A 450 5.13 -13.61 -2.56
C ARG A 450 4.17 -13.96 -3.69
N LYS A 451 4.56 -13.80 -4.95
CA LYS A 451 3.74 -14.13 -6.14
C LYS A 451 2.56 -13.18 -6.38
N ASN A 452 2.83 -11.92 -6.35
CA ASN A 452 1.90 -10.79 -6.39
C ASN A 452 0.82 -10.86 -7.48
N PHE A 453 1.10 -11.47 -8.63
CA PHE A 453 0.17 -11.54 -9.75
C PHE A 453 -0.48 -12.93 -9.90
N GLU A 454 -0.57 -13.68 -8.81
CA GLU A 454 -1.18 -15.01 -8.80
C GLU A 454 -2.25 -15.09 -7.70
N ARG A 455 -3.39 -15.73 -7.97
CA ARG A 455 -4.42 -15.99 -6.93
C ARG A 455 -3.91 -16.82 -5.76
N ARG A 456 -2.93 -17.67 -6.01
CA ARG A 456 -2.21 -18.46 -5.02
C ARG A 456 -1.04 -17.71 -4.38
N GLY A 457 -0.89 -16.42 -4.68
CA GLY A 457 0.15 -15.57 -4.13
C GLY A 457 -0.24 -14.93 -2.80
N GLY A 458 0.73 -14.29 -2.18
CA GLY A 458 0.54 -13.54 -0.94
C GLY A 458 -0.01 -14.37 0.21
N PHE A 459 -0.98 -13.81 0.89
CA PHE A 459 -1.64 -14.40 2.05
C PHE A 459 -2.75 -15.39 1.67
N VAL A 460 -3.10 -15.46 0.41
CA VAL A 460 -4.09 -16.34 -0.20
C VAL A 460 -5.50 -16.14 0.35
N ARG A 461 -5.74 -16.49 1.61
CA ARG A 461 -7.06 -16.41 2.25
C ARG A 461 -7.01 -16.38 3.77
N ASN A 462 -8.10 -15.92 4.40
CA ASN A 462 -8.35 -16.01 5.85
C ASN A 462 -7.12 -15.65 6.69
N SER A 463 -6.60 -14.45 6.52
CA SER A 463 -5.39 -13.99 7.21
C SER A 463 -5.60 -12.61 7.82
N ALA A 464 -4.87 -12.28 8.88
CA ALA A 464 -5.03 -11.02 9.59
C ALA A 464 -3.68 -10.42 9.99
N ILE A 465 -3.48 -9.15 9.65
CA ILE A 465 -2.29 -8.35 9.96
C ILE A 465 -2.77 -7.17 10.81
N TYR A 466 -2.47 -7.16 12.10
CA TYR A 466 -3.05 -6.13 12.97
C TYR A 466 -2.21 -5.76 14.18
N ASN A 467 -2.42 -4.52 14.65
CA ASN A 467 -1.73 -3.95 15.82
C ASN A 467 -0.20 -4.00 15.72
N ASN A 468 0.34 -3.89 14.51
CA ASN A 468 1.78 -3.83 14.32
C ASN A 468 2.26 -2.38 14.18
N TYR A 469 3.48 -2.12 14.60
CA TYR A 469 4.24 -0.93 14.21
C TYR A 469 5.21 -1.29 13.08
N LEU A 470 5.10 -0.61 11.95
CA LEU A 470 5.85 -0.89 10.73
C LEU A 470 6.54 0.38 10.21
N ALA A 471 7.84 0.32 10.01
CA ALA A 471 8.58 1.51 9.61
C ALA A 471 9.84 1.24 8.78
N TYR A 472 10.19 2.23 7.94
CA TYR A 472 11.42 2.30 7.14
C TYR A 472 11.48 1.26 6.00
N ALA A 473 10.55 1.36 5.06
CA ALA A 473 10.62 0.70 3.76
C ALA A 473 11.06 1.66 2.64
N ASN A 474 11.70 1.15 1.61
CA ASN A 474 11.95 1.87 0.37
C ASN A 474 10.87 1.62 -0.68
N ASP A 475 10.00 0.62 -0.48
CA ASP A 475 8.77 0.41 -1.24
C ASP A 475 7.57 0.37 -0.29
N ASP A 476 6.79 -0.67 -0.23
CA ASP A 476 5.55 -0.74 0.55
C ASP A 476 5.80 -1.11 2.04
N LEU A 477 5.02 -0.56 2.97
CA LEU A 477 5.05 -1.01 4.37
C LEU A 477 4.31 -2.34 4.55
N ILE A 478 3.24 -2.54 3.81
CA ILE A 478 2.55 -3.83 3.69
C ILE A 478 2.20 -4.07 2.22
N GLU A 479 2.60 -5.20 1.67
CA GLU A 479 2.16 -5.66 0.36
C GLU A 479 1.39 -6.99 0.51
N ILE A 480 0.06 -6.96 0.29
CA ILE A 480 -0.79 -8.14 0.31
C ILE A 480 -1.22 -8.59 -1.08
N ASP A 481 -0.51 -8.15 -2.10
CA ASP A 481 -0.81 -8.42 -3.50
C ASP A 481 -0.96 -9.92 -3.79
N GLY A 482 -1.88 -10.27 -4.68
CA GLY A 482 -2.19 -11.65 -5.05
C GLY A 482 -3.53 -12.15 -4.50
N GLY A 483 -3.56 -13.31 -3.88
CA GLY A 483 -4.76 -13.84 -3.24
C GLY A 483 -5.03 -13.14 -1.91
N GLN A 484 -6.25 -12.61 -1.75
CA GLN A 484 -6.61 -11.78 -0.61
C GLN A 484 -8.01 -12.13 -0.04
N GLN A 485 -8.52 -13.34 -0.26
CA GLN A 485 -9.86 -13.69 0.21
C GLN A 485 -9.94 -13.69 1.74
N ASN A 486 -10.77 -12.80 2.29
CA ASN A 486 -10.89 -12.62 3.73
C ASN A 486 -9.56 -12.24 4.42
N VAL A 487 -8.71 -11.46 3.75
CA VAL A 487 -7.49 -10.92 4.33
C VAL A 487 -7.81 -9.58 4.99
N LEU A 488 -7.41 -9.45 6.24
CA LEU A 488 -7.68 -8.30 7.12
C LEU A 488 -6.38 -7.57 7.43
N VAL A 489 -6.36 -6.25 7.26
CA VAL A 489 -5.25 -5.37 7.65
C VAL A 489 -5.82 -4.25 8.51
N TYR A 490 -5.59 -4.29 9.83
CA TYR A 490 -6.22 -3.31 10.71
C TYR A 490 -5.41 -2.96 11.96
N GLY A 491 -5.66 -1.76 12.49
CA GLY A 491 -5.04 -1.30 13.73
C GLY A 491 -3.52 -1.16 13.66
N ASN A 492 -2.94 -1.10 12.47
CA ASN A 492 -1.50 -0.93 12.33
C ASN A 492 -1.10 0.53 12.32
N GLU A 493 0.06 0.83 12.90
CA GLU A 493 0.72 2.11 12.81
C GLU A 493 1.89 2.00 11.82
N MET A 494 1.92 2.88 10.82
CA MET A 494 2.82 2.78 9.67
C MET A 494 3.44 4.13 9.32
N GLU A 495 4.78 4.17 9.21
CA GLU A 495 5.50 5.37 8.81
C GLU A 495 6.78 5.08 8.02
N GLN A 496 7.34 6.10 7.36
CA GLN A 496 8.64 6.01 6.68
C GLN A 496 8.72 4.91 5.62
N GLY A 497 7.63 4.68 4.87
CA GLY A 497 7.61 3.87 3.65
C GLY A 497 7.45 4.74 2.40
N TYR A 498 7.80 4.24 1.23
CA TYR A 498 7.46 4.90 -0.03
C TYR A 498 5.95 4.85 -0.29
N ALA A 499 5.33 3.73 0.05
CA ALA A 499 3.89 3.60 0.15
C ALA A 499 3.49 2.88 1.45
N GLY A 500 2.23 3.03 1.83
CA GLY A 500 1.69 2.37 3.03
C GLY A 500 1.30 0.92 2.75
N ILE A 501 0.08 0.68 2.26
CA ILE A 501 -0.45 -0.66 2.00
C ILE A 501 -0.67 -0.86 0.50
N SER A 502 -0.10 -1.92 -0.07
CA SER A 502 -0.34 -2.35 -1.45
C SER A 502 -1.42 -3.44 -1.53
N ILE A 503 -2.35 -3.25 -2.47
CA ILE A 503 -3.40 -4.19 -2.87
C ILE A 503 -3.42 -4.35 -4.40
N ALA A 504 -2.25 -4.26 -5.05
CA ALA A 504 -2.13 -4.12 -6.51
C ALA A 504 -1.37 -5.29 -7.16
N PRO A 505 -2.06 -6.39 -7.47
CA PRO A 505 -3.51 -6.57 -7.59
C PRO A 505 -4.17 -7.35 -6.43
N ASN A 506 -5.48 -7.17 -6.26
CA ASN A 506 -6.32 -8.12 -5.54
C ASN A 506 -6.86 -9.17 -6.52
N MET A 507 -6.27 -10.35 -6.55
CA MET A 507 -6.61 -11.42 -7.50
C MET A 507 -7.78 -12.29 -7.03
N LEU A 508 -8.11 -12.24 -5.74
CA LEU A 508 -9.19 -13.00 -5.11
C LEU A 508 -9.57 -12.30 -3.80
N GLY A 509 -10.75 -11.70 -3.76
CA GLY A 509 -11.24 -10.95 -2.60
C GLY A 509 -12.36 -11.67 -1.83
N PRO A 510 -12.97 -10.98 -0.91
CA PRO A 510 -12.70 -9.61 -0.49
C PRO A 510 -11.48 -9.50 0.43
N SER A 511 -10.89 -8.31 0.49
CA SER A 511 -9.94 -7.93 1.52
C SER A 511 -10.44 -6.67 2.26
N TYR A 512 -9.91 -6.42 3.47
CA TYR A 512 -10.38 -5.34 4.33
C TYR A 512 -9.20 -4.58 4.93
N ILE A 513 -9.21 -3.27 4.78
CA ILE A 513 -8.21 -2.35 5.32
C ILE A 513 -8.94 -1.34 6.19
N PHE A 514 -8.76 -1.37 7.51
CA PHE A 514 -9.51 -0.51 8.41
C PHE A 514 -8.78 -0.20 9.71
N HIS A 515 -9.12 0.94 10.33
CA HIS A 515 -8.52 1.42 11.58
C HIS A 515 -6.99 1.51 11.56
N ASN A 516 -6.36 1.62 10.38
CA ASN A 516 -4.93 1.84 10.30
C ASN A 516 -4.60 3.33 10.39
N HIS A 517 -3.45 3.63 10.95
CA HIS A 517 -2.85 4.94 10.94
C HIS A 517 -1.59 4.93 10.07
N ILE A 518 -1.68 5.58 8.91
CA ILE A 518 -0.56 5.72 7.97
C ILE A 518 -0.16 7.18 7.92
N HIS A 519 1.07 7.48 8.31
CA HIS A 519 1.52 8.85 8.42
C HIS A 519 3.03 8.97 8.13
N ASN A 520 3.49 10.20 7.90
CA ASN A 520 4.91 10.51 7.78
C ASN A 520 5.64 9.56 6.82
N LEU A 521 5.04 9.30 5.65
CA LEU A 521 5.64 8.44 4.63
C LEU A 521 6.91 9.09 4.05
N GLY A 522 7.77 8.29 3.47
CA GLY A 522 8.99 8.70 2.80
C GLY A 522 9.98 7.55 2.65
N ASP A 523 10.55 7.39 1.46
CA ASP A 523 11.65 6.48 1.18
C ASP A 523 13.00 7.04 1.67
N GLU A 524 14.12 6.42 1.30
CA GLU A 524 15.47 6.89 1.63
C GLU A 524 15.80 8.29 1.08
N THR A 525 15.04 8.78 0.11
CA THR A 525 15.18 10.11 -0.50
C THR A 525 14.15 11.10 0.01
N GLY A 526 13.31 10.72 0.96
CA GLY A 526 12.18 11.49 1.46
C GLY A 526 11.00 11.57 0.49
N LYS A 527 10.96 10.74 -0.54
CA LYS A 527 9.82 10.67 -1.46
C LYS A 527 8.80 9.67 -0.95
N GLU A 528 7.55 10.04 -1.09
CA GLU A 528 6.42 9.16 -0.88
C GLU A 528 5.57 9.03 -2.14
N TRP A 529 4.71 8.04 -2.14
CA TRP A 529 3.77 7.89 -3.22
C TRP A 529 2.31 7.88 -2.77
N THR A 530 1.88 6.95 -1.95
CA THR A 530 0.48 6.83 -1.55
C THR A 530 0.32 6.07 -0.24
N ALA A 531 -0.69 6.41 0.55
CA ALA A 531 -1.02 5.63 1.74
C ALA A 531 -1.53 4.23 1.39
N ILE A 532 -2.43 4.11 0.41
CA ILE A 532 -2.95 2.83 -0.06
C ILE A 532 -2.76 2.75 -1.57
N LYS A 533 -1.92 1.80 -1.99
CA LYS A 533 -1.56 1.53 -3.38
C LYS A 533 -2.54 0.54 -3.99
N ALA A 534 -3.44 1.03 -4.82
CA ALA A 534 -4.40 0.24 -5.57
C ALA A 534 -4.02 0.20 -7.06
N GLY A 535 -4.62 -0.70 -7.81
CA GLY A 535 -4.52 -0.73 -9.27
C GLY A 535 -3.22 -1.26 -9.83
N GLY A 536 -2.94 -0.91 -11.07
CA GLY A 536 -1.82 -1.43 -11.83
C GLY A 536 -1.98 -2.88 -12.23
N LEU A 537 -3.20 -3.30 -12.49
CA LEU A 537 -3.55 -4.65 -12.81
C LEU A 537 -3.19 -5.00 -14.25
N ILE A 538 -2.64 -6.15 -14.40
CA ILE A 538 -2.41 -6.77 -15.70
C ILE A 538 -3.67 -7.49 -16.19
N SER A 539 -4.58 -7.74 -15.28
CA SER A 539 -5.81 -8.46 -15.52
C SER A 539 -6.93 -7.85 -14.68
N LYS A 540 -8.10 -8.44 -14.76
CA LYS A 540 -9.24 -8.05 -13.93
C LYS A 540 -8.87 -7.97 -12.46
N PRO A 541 -9.25 -6.90 -11.75
CA PRO A 541 -9.41 -6.97 -10.32
C PRO A 541 -10.58 -7.94 -10.04
N ALA A 542 -10.28 -9.19 -9.79
CA ALA A 542 -11.29 -10.18 -9.49
C ALA A 542 -11.80 -10.01 -8.06
N GLY A 543 -10.99 -9.41 -7.18
CA GLY A 543 -11.31 -9.16 -5.78
C GLY A 543 -11.65 -7.71 -5.49
N ARG A 544 -12.62 -7.50 -4.60
CA ARG A 544 -12.94 -6.20 -4.02
C ARG A 544 -12.14 -5.98 -2.74
N THR A 545 -11.66 -4.75 -2.54
CA THR A 545 -11.08 -4.33 -1.26
C THR A 545 -11.99 -3.30 -0.60
N PHE A 546 -12.31 -3.54 0.67
CA PHE A 546 -13.02 -2.59 1.52
C PHE A 546 -12.02 -1.79 2.34
N ILE A 547 -12.07 -0.47 2.24
CA ILE A 547 -11.15 0.46 2.90
C ILE A 547 -11.99 1.41 3.74
N PHE A 548 -11.90 1.31 5.07
CA PHE A 548 -12.78 2.11 5.90
C PHE A 548 -12.17 2.49 7.26
N GLU A 549 -12.56 3.64 7.74
CA GLU A 549 -12.18 4.15 9.07
C GLU A 549 -10.66 4.17 9.31
N ASN A 550 -9.87 4.42 8.26
CA ASN A 550 -8.44 4.66 8.37
C ASN A 550 -8.14 6.15 8.54
N VAL A 551 -7.02 6.45 9.16
CA VAL A 551 -6.43 7.78 9.19
C VAL A 551 -5.17 7.77 8.32
N LEU A 552 -5.20 8.54 7.23
CA LEU A 552 -4.13 8.63 6.24
C LEU A 552 -3.61 10.08 6.24
N ASP A 553 -2.46 10.32 6.86
CA ASP A 553 -1.82 11.64 6.91
C ASP A 553 -0.55 11.62 6.08
N VAL A 554 -0.68 11.96 4.81
CA VAL A 554 0.35 11.78 3.79
C VAL A 554 0.53 13.04 2.95
N ASP A 555 1.71 13.21 2.38
CA ASP A 555 2.02 14.40 1.62
C ASP A 555 1.49 14.34 0.18
N ARG A 556 1.27 13.14 -0.35
CA ARG A 556 0.98 13.01 -1.77
C ARG A 556 -0.40 12.44 -2.07
N ASN A 557 -0.63 11.17 -1.86
CA ASN A 557 -1.88 10.52 -2.24
C ASN A 557 -2.44 9.67 -1.10
N GLY A 558 -3.74 9.74 -0.88
CA GLY A 558 -4.43 8.86 0.04
C GLY A 558 -4.58 7.44 -0.52
N ILE A 559 -5.62 7.21 -1.31
CA ILE A 559 -5.88 5.92 -1.97
C ILE A 559 -5.64 6.10 -3.46
N ALA A 560 -4.65 5.44 -4.02
CA ALA A 560 -4.17 5.72 -5.36
C ALA A 560 -3.85 4.50 -6.21
N ALA A 561 -4.26 4.54 -7.48
CA ALA A 561 -3.87 3.53 -8.44
C ALA A 561 -2.45 3.73 -8.95
N SER A 562 -1.69 2.67 -8.90
CA SER A 562 -0.41 2.55 -9.56
C SER A 562 -0.55 2.59 -11.08
N LYS A 563 0.29 3.37 -11.74
CA LYS A 563 0.46 3.27 -13.20
C LYS A 563 1.36 2.10 -13.61
N VAL A 564 1.30 1.00 -12.90
CA VAL A 564 2.04 -0.19 -13.30
C VAL A 564 1.53 -0.64 -14.66
N ASN A 565 2.42 -0.69 -15.64
CA ASN A 565 2.10 -1.13 -16.99
C ASN A 565 0.98 -0.32 -17.72
N ASN A 566 0.75 0.94 -17.33
CA ASN A 566 -0.33 1.82 -17.80
C ASN A 566 -1.75 1.36 -17.45
N ASP A 567 -1.89 0.43 -16.56
CA ASP A 567 -3.18 0.03 -16.01
C ASP A 567 -3.38 0.72 -14.66
N THR A 568 -4.47 1.46 -14.53
CA THR A 568 -4.84 2.19 -13.31
C THR A 568 -6.14 1.65 -12.73
N THR A 569 -6.52 0.44 -13.09
CA THR A 569 -7.77 -0.16 -12.64
C THR A 569 -7.67 -0.68 -11.21
N PHE A 570 -8.76 -0.62 -10.48
CA PHE A 570 -8.93 -1.21 -9.16
C PHE A 570 -10.41 -1.39 -8.84
N TRP A 571 -10.72 -2.23 -7.87
CA TRP A 571 -12.08 -2.44 -7.39
C TRP A 571 -12.12 -2.30 -5.88
N ILE A 572 -12.50 -1.12 -5.42
CA ILE A 572 -12.55 -0.78 -3.99
C ILE A 572 -13.92 -0.23 -3.58
N THR A 573 -14.24 -0.44 -2.33
CA THR A 573 -15.30 0.26 -1.63
C THR A 573 -14.65 1.01 -0.48
N SER A 574 -14.57 2.33 -0.60
CA SER A 574 -13.97 3.20 0.40
C SER A 574 -15.06 3.89 1.21
N GLN A 575 -14.90 3.95 2.53
CA GLN A 575 -15.91 4.55 3.41
C GLN A 575 -15.32 5.08 4.72
N ASN A 576 -15.74 6.27 5.12
CA ASN A 576 -15.43 6.88 6.43
C ASN A 576 -13.92 7.00 6.72
N ASN A 577 -13.07 7.06 5.71
CA ASN A 577 -11.66 7.33 5.92
C ASN A 577 -11.44 8.83 6.13
N ILE A 578 -10.42 9.17 6.89
CA ILE A 578 -9.94 10.53 7.04
C ILE A 578 -8.59 10.62 6.34
N ILE A 579 -8.49 11.45 5.31
CA ILE A 579 -7.34 11.50 4.42
C ILE A 579 -6.84 12.94 4.33
N PHE A 580 -5.62 13.15 4.78
CA PHE A 580 -4.90 14.41 4.58
C PHE A 580 -3.88 14.21 3.48
N THR A 581 -3.87 15.12 2.50
CA THR A 581 -2.90 15.14 1.41
C THR A 581 -2.48 16.57 1.13
N LYS A 582 -1.26 16.78 0.69
CA LYS A 582 -0.74 18.11 0.36
C LYS A 582 -0.60 18.34 -1.14
N ASN A 583 -0.53 17.32 -1.94
CA ASN A 583 -0.15 17.44 -3.35
C ASN A 583 -1.15 16.76 -4.28
N THR A 584 -1.43 17.44 -5.39
CA THR A 584 -2.21 16.91 -6.52
C THR A 584 -1.35 15.95 -7.37
N GLY A 585 -1.05 14.77 -6.87
CA GLY A 585 -0.27 13.77 -7.61
C GLY A 585 -0.93 13.30 -8.92
N TYR A 586 -0.14 12.62 -9.75
CA TYR A 586 -0.60 12.12 -11.06
C TYR A 586 -1.27 10.76 -11.00
N ALA A 587 -1.44 10.23 -9.83
CA ALA A 587 -2.04 8.93 -9.70
C ALA A 587 -3.55 9.05 -9.72
N VAL A 588 -4.23 7.96 -9.78
CA VAL A 588 -5.66 7.88 -9.95
C VAL A 588 -6.25 7.14 -8.74
N GLY A 589 -7.26 7.67 -8.08
CA GLY A 589 -7.79 7.08 -6.84
C GLY A 589 -8.73 8.00 -6.10
N TYR A 590 -8.78 7.92 -4.78
CA TYR A 590 -9.56 8.81 -3.94
C TYR A 590 -8.65 9.75 -3.16
N CYS A 591 -9.18 10.95 -2.91
CA CYS A 591 -8.44 12.08 -2.43
C CYS A 591 -7.32 12.45 -3.40
N ILE A 592 -7.74 13.05 -4.51
CA ILE A 592 -6.95 13.58 -5.64
C ILE A 592 -7.37 12.97 -6.99
N PHE A 593 -8.39 12.09 -7.04
CA PHE A 593 -8.60 11.29 -8.22
C PHE A 593 -9.99 11.38 -8.81
N ASP A 594 -9.99 11.16 -10.09
CA ASP A 594 -11.16 11.13 -10.92
C ASP A 594 -11.85 9.76 -10.75
N LYS A 595 -12.83 9.67 -9.84
CA LYS A 595 -13.59 8.44 -9.58
C LYS A 595 -14.35 7.93 -10.81
N GLU A 596 -14.65 8.80 -11.78
CA GLU A 596 -15.38 8.41 -12.99
C GLU A 596 -14.61 7.42 -13.88
N LYS A 597 -13.29 7.31 -13.67
CA LYS A 597 -12.47 6.31 -14.36
C LYS A 597 -12.57 4.91 -13.76
N TYR A 598 -13.23 4.73 -12.61
CA TYR A 598 -13.24 3.48 -11.85
C TYR A 598 -14.65 3.00 -11.59
N ILE A 599 -15.28 2.48 -12.62
CA ILE A 599 -16.64 1.94 -12.55
C ILE A 599 -16.65 0.72 -11.64
N GLY A 600 -17.61 0.69 -10.72
CA GLY A 600 -17.76 -0.35 -9.70
C GLY A 600 -17.00 -0.09 -8.40
N SER A 601 -16.07 0.86 -8.39
CA SER A 601 -15.49 1.38 -7.15
C SER A 601 -16.34 2.52 -6.60
N THR A 602 -16.43 2.59 -5.26
CA THR A 602 -17.26 3.59 -4.58
C THR A 602 -16.48 4.25 -3.45
N SER A 603 -16.78 5.51 -3.20
CA SER A 603 -16.34 6.26 -2.02
C SER A 603 -17.56 6.90 -1.37
N THR A 604 -17.71 6.69 -0.06
CA THR A 604 -18.85 7.20 0.70
C THR A 604 -18.38 7.75 2.03
N ASN A 605 -18.70 9.01 2.31
CA ASN A 605 -18.31 9.71 3.54
C ASN A 605 -16.79 9.69 3.85
N ASP A 606 -15.94 9.48 2.87
CA ASP A 606 -14.52 9.72 3.04
C ASP A 606 -14.29 11.23 3.15
N LEU A 607 -13.58 11.64 4.19
CA LEU A 607 -13.19 13.01 4.39
C LEU A 607 -11.80 13.22 3.82
N CYS A 608 -11.72 14.08 2.83
CA CYS A 608 -10.49 14.38 2.14
C CYS A 608 -10.09 15.84 2.31
N PHE A 609 -8.97 16.08 2.94
CA PHE A 609 -8.40 17.39 3.13
C PHE A 609 -7.16 17.52 2.25
N ASN A 610 -7.22 18.44 1.32
CA ASN A 610 -6.07 18.85 0.53
C ASN A 610 -5.68 20.26 0.97
N GLU A 611 -4.50 20.42 1.59
CA GLU A 611 -4.00 21.71 2.08
C GLU A 611 -4.99 22.44 3.01
N ASN A 612 -5.58 21.70 3.95
CA ASN A 612 -6.57 22.18 4.93
C ASN A 612 -7.93 22.61 4.33
N THR A 613 -8.21 22.25 3.10
CA THR A 613 -9.54 22.43 2.50
C THR A 613 -10.16 21.08 2.17
N ILE A 614 -11.47 20.97 2.28
CA ILE A 614 -12.19 19.78 1.83
C ILE A 614 -12.15 19.76 0.31
N ASP A 615 -11.65 18.67 -0.27
CA ASP A 615 -11.61 18.54 -1.72
C ASP A 615 -13.02 18.31 -2.28
N SER A 616 -13.61 19.37 -2.84
CA SER A 616 -14.95 19.35 -3.39
C SER A 616 -15.16 18.49 -4.64
N ARG A 617 -14.08 17.87 -5.17
CA ARG A 617 -14.17 16.94 -6.32
C ARG A 617 -14.82 15.62 -5.95
N TYR A 618 -14.94 15.32 -4.67
CA TYR A 618 -15.56 14.11 -4.17
C TYR A 618 -16.96 14.37 -3.67
N GLU A 619 -17.90 13.49 -4.00
CA GLU A 619 -19.23 13.50 -3.40
C GLU A 619 -19.13 13.02 -1.96
N PHE A 620 -18.74 13.92 -1.10
CA PHE A 620 -19.01 13.74 0.30
C PHE A 620 -20.49 14.01 0.53
N ASN A 621 -21.07 13.33 1.48
CA ASN A 621 -22.40 13.70 1.94
C ASN A 621 -22.28 15.02 2.71
N THR A 622 -22.09 16.11 1.95
CA THR A 622 -21.88 17.47 2.46
C THR A 622 -23.11 18.02 3.21
N ASN A 623 -24.24 17.34 3.14
CA ASN A 623 -25.43 17.77 3.87
C ASN A 623 -25.26 17.77 5.39
N ASN A 624 -24.22 17.11 5.91
CA ASN A 624 -23.89 17.09 7.33
C ASN A 624 -22.57 17.83 7.67
N LEU A 625 -21.85 18.33 6.66
CA LEU A 625 -20.65 19.14 6.83
C LEU A 625 -21.07 20.61 6.97
N THR A 626 -21.65 20.96 8.09
CA THR A 626 -21.83 22.35 8.54
C THR A 626 -20.48 22.92 8.97
N GLU A 627 -20.45 24.23 9.26
CA GLU A 627 -19.25 25.04 9.65
C GLU A 627 -18.37 24.45 10.77
N HIS A 628 -18.72 23.31 11.36
CA HIS A 628 -17.96 22.60 12.41
C HIS A 628 -17.15 21.39 11.92
N ALA A 629 -17.18 21.08 10.63
CA ALA A 629 -16.61 19.85 10.07
C ALA A 629 -15.10 19.67 10.34
N GLU A 630 -14.33 20.75 10.32
CA GLU A 630 -12.88 20.69 10.57
C GLU A 630 -12.56 20.32 12.02
N SER A 631 -13.23 20.94 12.99
CA SER A 631 -12.99 20.66 14.42
C SER A 631 -13.42 19.24 14.81
N ASP A 632 -14.53 18.77 14.25
CA ASP A 632 -15.08 17.44 14.51
C ASP A 632 -14.19 16.35 13.92
N ASN A 633 -13.58 16.61 12.77
CA ASN A 633 -12.67 15.67 12.11
C ASN A 633 -11.35 15.51 12.86
N ILE A 634 -10.80 16.60 13.41
CA ILE A 634 -9.60 16.53 14.23
C ILE A 634 -9.87 15.81 15.54
N ALA A 635 -11.04 16.06 16.15
CA ALA A 635 -11.46 15.35 17.35
C ALA A 635 -11.64 13.85 17.08
N TYR A 636 -12.21 13.49 15.91
CA TYR A 636 -12.35 12.09 15.48
C TYR A 636 -10.98 11.42 15.23
N ILE A 637 -10.05 12.10 14.57
CA ILE A 637 -8.67 11.60 14.37
C ILE A 637 -7.98 11.41 15.73
N THR A 638 -8.13 12.36 16.64
CA THR A 638 -7.56 12.25 17.98
C THR A 638 -8.18 11.09 18.74
N SER A 639 -9.50 10.89 18.61
CA SER A 639 -10.20 9.76 19.22
C SER A 639 -9.78 8.42 18.61
N LEU A 640 -9.52 8.34 17.31
CA LEU A 640 -8.98 7.14 16.67
C LEU A 640 -7.56 6.84 17.14
N LYS A 641 -6.73 7.87 17.34
CA LYS A 641 -5.36 7.73 17.87
C LYS A 641 -5.35 7.31 19.34
N GLU A 642 -6.27 7.82 20.14
CA GLU A 642 -6.38 7.53 21.55
C GLU A 642 -7.10 6.21 21.85
N ASN A 643 -8.02 5.82 20.97
CA ASN A 643 -8.83 4.61 21.07
C ASN A 643 -8.39 3.50 20.10
N ALA A 644 -7.16 3.53 19.61
CA ALA A 644 -6.55 2.42 18.87
C ALA A 644 -6.46 1.14 19.70
N SER A 645 -7.32 1.00 20.68
CA SER A 645 -7.56 -0.18 21.48
C SER A 645 -8.54 -1.10 20.75
N PRO A 646 -8.28 -2.40 20.67
CA PRO A 646 -9.04 -3.37 19.87
C PRO A 646 -10.48 -3.64 20.31
N SER A 647 -11.10 -2.77 21.08
CA SER A 647 -12.43 -2.98 21.66
C SER A 647 -13.59 -2.32 20.91
N LEU A 648 -13.36 -1.73 19.72
CA LEU A 648 -14.45 -1.27 18.89
C LEU A 648 -15.14 -2.48 18.25
N THR A 649 -16.16 -2.96 18.91
CA THR A 649 -17.14 -3.84 18.31
C THR A 649 -17.73 -3.09 17.12
N ILE A 650 -17.67 -3.63 15.92
CA ILE A 650 -18.41 -3.11 14.77
C ILE A 650 -19.89 -3.33 15.12
N SER A 651 -20.50 -2.34 15.74
CA SER A 651 -21.84 -2.44 16.24
C SER A 651 -22.86 -2.09 15.15
N GLU A 652 -23.79 -3.00 15.01
CA GLU A 652 -25.15 -2.95 14.46
C GLU A 652 -25.47 -2.34 13.10
N GLU A 653 -24.76 -1.39 12.63
CA GLU A 653 -24.68 -0.90 11.27
C GLU A 653 -23.22 -0.59 11.04
N PHE A 654 -22.79 -0.68 9.83
CA PHE A 654 -21.61 0.05 9.41
C PHE A 654 -21.95 1.51 9.69
N ILE A 655 -21.78 1.90 10.96
CA ILE A 655 -22.24 3.20 11.43
C ILE A 655 -21.26 4.20 10.88
N ILE A 656 -21.70 4.93 9.92
CA ILE A 656 -21.11 6.21 9.57
C ILE A 656 -21.04 7.01 10.87
N PRO A 657 -19.87 7.37 11.38
CA PRO A 657 -19.78 8.21 12.56
C PRO A 657 -20.59 9.45 12.28
N ASN A 658 -21.58 9.71 13.12
CA ASN A 658 -22.33 10.92 13.00
C ASN A 658 -21.47 12.06 13.53
N PHE A 659 -20.75 12.73 12.66
CA PHE A 659 -19.88 13.84 12.97
C PHE A 659 -20.56 15.01 13.68
N SER A 660 -21.87 14.98 13.78
CA SER A 660 -22.67 15.98 14.50
C SER A 660 -22.85 15.70 16.00
N SER A 661 -22.21 14.69 16.58
CA SER A 661 -22.35 14.39 18.01
C SER A 661 -21.48 15.32 18.88
N PRO A 662 -22.07 16.16 19.71
CA PRO A 662 -21.35 17.20 20.49
C PRO A 662 -20.50 16.64 21.66
N VAL A 663 -20.48 15.34 21.86
CA VAL A 663 -19.82 14.72 23.04
C VAL A 663 -18.29 14.67 22.93
N ILE A 664 -17.75 14.72 21.71
CA ILE A 664 -16.30 14.64 21.46
C ILE A 664 -15.58 15.98 21.68
N LEU A 665 -16.30 17.09 21.56
CA LEU A 665 -15.75 18.44 21.70
C LEU A 665 -15.38 18.87 23.12
N GLN A 666 -15.85 18.21 24.16
CA GLN A 666 -15.63 18.65 25.54
C GLN A 666 -14.30 18.25 26.18
N ALA A 667 -13.59 17.27 25.60
CA ALA A 667 -12.32 16.79 26.18
C ALA A 667 -11.08 17.56 25.67
N ALA A 668 -11.15 18.26 24.55
CA ALA A 668 -10.01 18.88 23.87
C ALA A 668 -9.73 20.36 24.23
N VAL A 669 -10.62 21.04 24.94
CA VAL A 669 -10.50 22.47 25.21
C VAL A 669 -10.00 22.72 26.61
N LYS A 670 -8.70 22.66 26.83
CA LYS A 670 -8.07 23.32 27.99
C LYS A 670 -6.54 23.49 27.90
N ALA A 671 -6.03 24.12 26.88
CA ALA A 671 -4.77 24.84 27.00
C ALA A 671 -4.87 26.11 26.16
N ALA A 672 -4.61 27.25 26.76
CA ALA A 672 -4.49 28.49 26.01
C ALA A 672 -3.44 28.33 24.93
N PRO A 673 -3.70 28.80 23.68
CA PRO A 673 -2.74 28.67 22.59
C PRO A 673 -1.41 29.30 22.99
N LYS A 674 -0.33 28.57 22.82
CA LYS A 674 1.02 29.07 22.98
C LYS A 674 1.33 29.92 21.76
N GLU A 675 1.46 31.22 21.96
CA GLU A 675 1.79 32.16 20.90
C GLU A 675 3.20 32.71 21.11
N TRP A 676 3.97 32.81 20.05
CA TRP A 676 5.23 33.51 19.98
C TRP A 676 5.16 34.55 18.84
N TYR A 677 5.64 35.74 19.06
CA TYR A 677 5.74 36.79 18.06
C TYR A 677 7.12 37.42 18.01
N LEU A 678 7.52 37.84 16.81
CA LEU A 678 8.77 38.56 16.62
C LEU A 678 8.61 40.01 17.08
N ASN A 679 9.43 40.39 18.06
CA ASN A 679 9.68 41.81 18.37
C ASN A 679 11.02 42.21 17.75
N ALA A 680 11.00 42.79 16.57
CA ALA A 680 12.18 43.10 15.80
C ALA A 680 13.06 44.15 16.46
N SER A 681 12.48 45.03 17.27
CA SER A 681 13.24 46.09 18.00
C SER A 681 14.01 45.56 19.21
N GLU A 682 13.69 44.40 19.71
CA GLU A 682 14.33 43.73 20.86
C GLU A 682 15.13 42.48 20.47
N THR A 683 15.27 42.24 19.16
CA THR A 683 15.91 41.01 18.68
C THR A 683 17.21 41.33 17.95
N ASP A 684 18.27 40.62 18.25
CA ASP A 684 19.56 40.74 17.56
C ASP A 684 19.53 39.97 16.25
N PHE A 685 19.54 40.72 15.13
CA PHE A 685 19.69 40.16 13.78
C PHE A 685 21.19 39.98 13.46
N THR A 686 21.53 38.83 12.97
CA THR A 686 22.87 38.54 12.49
C THR A 686 22.81 37.95 11.08
N ASN A 687 23.86 38.22 10.28
CA ASN A 687 23.95 37.67 8.94
C ASN A 687 24.06 36.16 8.98
N PHE A 688 23.22 35.47 8.23
CA PHE A 688 23.29 34.02 8.14
C PHE A 688 24.60 33.56 7.50
N PRO A 689 25.42 32.76 8.16
CA PRO A 689 26.75 32.38 7.68
C PRO A 689 26.73 31.80 6.27
N LYS A 690 27.59 32.30 5.39
CA LYS A 690 27.76 31.85 4.01
C LYS A 690 26.57 32.16 3.06
N GLN A 691 25.44 32.65 3.56
CA GLN A 691 24.28 32.99 2.74
C GLN A 691 24.16 34.50 2.49
N TYR A 692 24.38 35.31 3.51
CA TYR A 692 24.40 36.77 3.33
C TYR A 692 25.56 37.19 2.41
N ARG A 693 25.27 38.02 1.44
CA ARG A 693 26.29 38.61 0.53
C ARG A 693 26.32 40.12 0.60
N TYR A 694 25.17 40.79 0.49
CA TYR A 694 25.03 42.23 0.56
C TYR A 694 23.58 42.66 0.74
N GLY A 695 23.35 43.88 1.16
CA GLY A 695 22.01 44.43 1.38
C GLY A 695 21.80 44.92 2.79
N ASP A 696 20.71 45.65 3.00
CA ASP A 696 20.37 46.24 4.27
C ASP A 696 19.26 45.48 4.98
N THR A 697 19.35 45.44 6.30
CA THR A 697 18.28 44.99 7.19
C THR A 697 17.71 46.21 7.91
N ILE A 698 16.46 46.55 7.61
CA ILE A 698 15.81 47.78 8.11
C ILE A 698 14.66 47.37 9.04
N LEU A 699 14.76 47.82 10.28
CA LEU A 699 13.70 47.62 11.30
C LEU A 699 12.79 48.86 11.22
N ALA A 700 11.70 48.75 10.44
CA ALA A 700 10.81 49.87 10.21
C ALA A 700 9.87 50.15 11.39
N LYS A 701 9.47 49.11 12.11
CA LYS A 701 8.64 49.11 13.33
C LYS A 701 9.01 47.93 14.19
N ALA A 702 8.47 47.85 15.39
CA ALA A 702 8.72 46.74 16.31
C ALA A 702 8.36 45.34 15.74
N ASN A 703 7.44 45.27 14.78
CA ASN A 703 6.95 44.04 14.17
C ASN A 703 7.27 43.92 12.66
N THR A 704 8.11 44.83 12.12
CA THR A 704 8.36 44.93 10.66
C THR A 704 9.85 44.88 10.33
N VAL A 705 10.26 43.91 9.54
CA VAL A 705 11.64 43.71 9.06
C VAL A 705 11.64 43.78 7.56
N MET A 706 12.50 44.64 7.01
CA MET A 706 12.69 44.77 5.58
C MET A 706 14.12 44.35 5.24
N LEU A 707 14.26 43.49 4.26
CA LEU A 707 15.53 43.06 3.68
C LEU A 707 15.66 43.62 2.25
N THR A 708 16.88 43.99 1.85
CA THR A 708 17.20 44.39 0.47
C THR A 708 18.40 43.60 -0.02
N GLY A 709 18.53 43.44 -1.34
CA GLY A 709 19.71 42.84 -1.99
C GLY A 709 19.72 41.30 -1.96
N ASN A 710 20.85 40.72 -1.56
CA ASN A 710 20.99 39.27 -1.29
C ASN A 710 21.33 39.16 0.20
N ASN A 711 20.27 39.04 0.97
CA ASN A 711 20.32 39.24 2.43
C ASN A 711 19.59 38.11 3.17
N TRP A 712 20.37 37.40 3.92
CA TRP A 712 19.86 36.32 4.79
C TRP A 712 20.16 36.68 6.24
N GLN A 713 19.13 36.74 7.06
CA GLN A 713 19.25 37.07 8.49
C GLN A 713 18.85 35.89 9.36
N VAL A 714 19.58 35.72 10.45
CA VAL A 714 19.30 34.73 11.48
C VAL A 714 19.10 35.40 12.83
N LEU A 715 18.10 34.93 13.56
CA LEU A 715 17.74 35.46 14.90
C LEU A 715 17.59 34.32 15.88
N PRO A 716 17.95 34.49 17.14
CA PRO A 716 17.69 33.48 18.17
C PRO A 716 16.20 33.24 18.36
N LEU A 717 15.82 31.97 18.33
CA LEU A 717 14.44 31.51 18.58
C LEU A 717 14.47 30.23 19.40
N LYS A 718 14.04 30.31 20.66
CA LYS A 718 13.88 29.11 21.49
C LYS A 718 12.40 28.68 21.47
N TYR A 719 12.03 27.85 20.53
CA TYR A 719 10.67 27.36 20.38
C TYR A 719 10.64 25.84 20.16
N THR A 720 9.54 25.21 20.48
CA THR A 720 9.31 23.83 20.11
C THR A 720 8.11 23.81 19.19
N LEU A 721 8.37 23.55 17.91
CA LEU A 721 7.32 23.36 16.92
C LEU A 721 6.65 22.03 17.18
N THR A 722 5.35 22.04 17.26
CA THR A 722 4.48 20.86 17.29
C THR A 722 3.83 20.69 15.93
N LYS A 723 3.22 19.57 15.67
CA LYS A 723 2.44 19.36 14.44
C LYS A 723 1.26 20.35 14.25
N ASN A 724 0.89 21.06 15.30
CA ASN A 724 -0.16 22.07 15.28
C ASN A 724 0.37 23.50 15.15
N SER A 725 1.69 23.67 15.05
CA SER A 725 2.28 25.01 14.92
C SER A 725 1.96 25.61 13.54
N VAL A 726 1.51 26.84 13.55
CA VAL A 726 1.20 27.63 12.34
C VAL A 726 2.08 28.89 12.35
N LEU A 727 2.74 29.14 11.24
CA LEU A 727 3.46 30.38 10.98
C LEU A 727 2.46 31.38 10.36
N LYS A 728 2.28 32.54 11.00
CA LYS A 728 1.50 33.67 10.46
C LYS A 728 2.39 34.87 10.23
N LEU A 729 2.24 35.52 9.10
CA LEU A 729 2.96 36.78 8.76
C LEU A 729 2.27 37.51 7.63
N ASN A 730 2.55 38.80 7.52
CA ASN A 730 2.29 39.56 6.30
C ASN A 730 3.59 39.67 5.50
N LEU A 731 3.54 39.38 4.21
CA LEU A 731 4.67 39.38 3.31
C LEU A 731 4.42 40.34 2.14
N SER A 732 5.41 41.15 1.80
CA SER A 732 5.38 41.97 0.60
C SER A 732 6.71 41.84 -0.11
N VAL A 733 6.69 41.63 -1.43
CA VAL A 733 7.88 41.42 -2.27
C VAL A 733 7.92 42.40 -3.42
N GLU A 734 9.07 43.04 -3.61
CA GLU A 734 9.37 43.91 -4.76
C GLU A 734 10.59 43.36 -5.50
N GLY A 735 10.54 43.29 -6.83
CA GLY A 735 11.61 42.79 -7.67
C GLY A 735 11.39 41.40 -8.21
N LYS A 736 12.45 40.65 -8.46
CA LYS A 736 12.41 39.28 -8.99
C LYS A 736 13.45 38.38 -8.28
N PRO A 737 13.33 38.18 -6.99
CA PRO A 737 14.29 37.39 -6.25
C PRO A 737 14.28 35.92 -6.68
N GLU A 738 15.32 35.19 -6.31
CA GLU A 738 15.40 33.75 -6.49
C GLU A 738 14.70 32.99 -5.38
N VAL A 739 14.87 33.48 -4.14
CA VAL A 739 14.21 32.89 -2.94
C VAL A 739 13.78 34.02 -2.00
N VAL A 740 12.52 34.01 -1.59
CA VAL A 740 12.00 34.70 -0.41
C VAL A 740 11.41 33.68 0.53
N GLY A 741 11.90 33.63 1.77
CA GLY A 741 11.46 32.58 2.68
C GLY A 741 11.67 32.86 4.16
N VAL A 742 11.09 31.93 4.96
CA VAL A 742 11.23 31.90 6.42
C VAL A 742 11.67 30.51 6.84
N GLY A 743 12.69 30.42 7.69
CA GLY A 743 13.26 29.16 8.12
C GLY A 743 13.26 28.97 9.63
N PHE A 744 13.36 27.71 10.05
CA PHE A 744 13.38 27.29 11.46
C PHE A 744 14.52 26.29 11.69
N GLU A 745 15.69 26.80 12.08
CA GLU A 745 16.92 26.02 12.18
C GLU A 745 17.27 25.61 13.60
N THR A 746 18.00 24.53 13.72
CA THR A 746 18.55 24.05 15.01
C THR A 746 19.93 24.62 15.29
N ASP A 747 20.65 25.00 14.26
CA ASP A 747 21.97 25.62 14.27
C ASP A 747 22.10 26.70 13.18
N THR A 748 23.27 27.18 12.91
CA THR A 748 23.53 28.21 11.87
C THR A 748 24.05 27.59 10.57
N GLN A 749 23.71 26.36 10.26
CA GLN A 749 23.96 25.73 8.97
C GLN A 749 22.65 25.66 8.17
N LEU A 750 22.72 26.03 6.90
CA LEU A 750 21.56 26.05 6.04
C LEU A 750 21.05 24.64 5.74
N ASN A 751 19.78 24.43 6.01
CA ASN A 751 19.09 23.21 5.64
C ASN A 751 17.83 23.54 4.83
N SER A 752 17.82 23.20 3.54
CA SER A 752 16.71 23.50 2.65
C SER A 752 15.38 22.89 3.09
N SER A 753 15.40 21.77 3.80
CA SER A 753 14.20 21.14 4.34
C SER A 753 13.60 21.87 5.55
N ARG A 754 14.24 22.96 5.99
CA ARG A 754 13.82 23.77 7.14
C ARG A 754 13.50 25.22 6.80
N ILE A 755 13.56 25.57 5.51
CA ILE A 755 13.23 26.91 4.99
C ILE A 755 11.98 26.82 4.11
N VAL A 756 10.95 27.57 4.45
CA VAL A 756 9.74 27.71 3.64
C VAL A 756 9.96 28.84 2.63
N LYS A 757 9.88 28.52 1.35
CA LYS A 757 9.97 29.50 0.27
C LYS A 757 8.57 29.94 -0.15
N PHE A 758 8.26 31.22 0.03
CA PHE A 758 6.98 31.84 -0.33
C PHE A 758 6.97 32.46 -1.71
N HIS A 759 8.14 32.92 -2.21
CA HIS A 759 8.26 33.53 -3.52
C HIS A 759 9.68 33.32 -4.10
N GLY A 760 9.79 33.41 -5.43
CA GLY A 760 11.08 33.40 -6.13
C GLY A 760 11.17 32.38 -7.26
N THR A 761 12.18 32.57 -8.12
CA THR A 761 12.34 31.81 -9.37
C THR A 761 13.05 30.47 -9.20
N GLN A 762 13.77 30.28 -8.10
CA GLN A 762 14.53 29.05 -7.84
C GLN A 762 13.65 27.96 -7.20
N ALA A 763 13.71 26.74 -7.71
CA ALA A 763 13.04 25.57 -7.12
C ALA A 763 13.88 25.03 -5.96
N TRP A 764 13.64 25.54 -4.75
CA TRP A 764 14.43 25.25 -3.56
C TRP A 764 13.61 25.43 -2.27
N GLY A 765 13.90 24.68 -1.22
CA GLY A 765 13.23 24.79 0.06
C GLY A 765 11.86 24.09 0.14
N ILE A 766 11.17 24.23 1.27
CA ILE A 766 9.79 23.80 1.45
C ILE A 766 8.90 24.75 0.63
N ARG A 767 7.99 24.18 -0.14
CA ARG A 767 7.10 24.95 -1.01
C ARG A 767 6.04 25.69 -0.20
N GLY A 768 6.09 27.01 -0.22
CA GLY A 768 5.13 27.92 0.40
C GLY A 768 4.48 28.89 -0.59
N GLU A 769 4.81 28.81 -1.91
CA GLU A 769 4.35 29.73 -2.94
C GLU A 769 2.84 29.74 -3.11
N ASP A 770 2.18 28.65 -2.80
CA ASP A 770 0.73 28.54 -2.93
C ASP A 770 -0.02 29.36 -1.85
N TYR A 771 0.71 29.86 -0.84
CA TYR A 771 0.19 30.70 0.24
C TYR A 771 0.46 32.20 0.03
N PHE A 772 1.01 32.58 -1.11
CA PHE A 772 1.40 33.96 -1.40
C PHE A 772 1.03 34.36 -2.84
N ASN A 773 0.32 35.46 -3.01
CA ASN A 773 -0.16 35.94 -4.31
C ASN A 773 0.91 36.58 -5.21
N GLY A 774 2.14 36.72 -4.74
CA GLY A 774 3.28 37.23 -5.50
C GLY A 774 3.64 38.71 -5.28
N GLU A 775 2.77 39.48 -4.65
CA GLU A 775 3.03 40.92 -4.39
C GLU A 775 2.95 41.29 -2.92
N SER A 776 1.78 41.10 -2.29
CA SER A 776 1.57 41.35 -0.86
C SER A 776 0.39 40.54 -0.36
N ASP A 777 0.59 39.81 0.74
CA ASP A 777 -0.45 38.97 1.30
C ASP A 777 -0.26 38.69 2.80
N SER A 778 -1.35 38.27 3.46
CA SER A 778 -1.35 37.72 4.80
C SER A 778 -1.27 36.21 4.71
N ILE A 779 -0.20 35.62 5.21
CA ILE A 779 0.11 34.20 5.12
C ILE A 779 -0.24 33.51 6.44
N SER A 780 -0.88 32.36 6.32
CA SER A 780 -1.07 31.40 7.41
C SER A 780 -0.57 30.03 6.94
N PHE A 781 0.64 29.68 7.33
CA PHE A 781 1.33 28.47 6.83
C PHE A 781 1.45 27.42 7.93
N PRO A 782 0.98 26.20 7.73
CA PRO A 782 1.00 25.12 8.74
C PRO A 782 2.41 24.54 8.91
N ILE A 783 3.32 25.32 9.50
CA ILE A 783 4.74 24.95 9.61
C ILE A 783 4.96 23.63 10.35
N GLY A 784 4.09 23.29 11.29
CA GLY A 784 4.16 22.07 12.08
C GLY A 784 3.96 20.78 11.25
N LYS A 785 3.42 20.89 10.04
CA LYS A 785 3.34 19.78 9.10
C LYS A 785 4.68 19.44 8.44
N TYR A 786 5.60 20.36 8.42
CA TYR A 786 6.89 20.26 7.73
C TYR A 786 8.06 20.18 8.69
N ILE A 787 7.99 20.93 9.78
CA ILE A 787 9.09 21.04 10.76
C ILE A 787 8.51 20.87 12.15
N THR A 788 9.01 19.89 12.89
CA THR A 788 8.67 19.69 14.32
C THR A 788 9.91 19.61 15.20
N GLY A 789 9.72 19.72 16.49
CA GLY A 789 10.79 19.64 17.50
C GLY A 789 11.39 21.00 17.87
N LYS A 790 12.48 20.95 18.62
CA LYS A 790 13.15 22.17 19.13
C LYS A 790 13.84 22.90 17.97
N VAL A 791 13.61 24.20 17.90
CA VAL A 791 14.30 25.14 17.00
C VAL A 791 14.97 26.21 17.81
N ASN A 792 16.16 26.61 17.36
CA ASN A 792 16.99 27.58 18.05
C ASN A 792 17.11 28.91 17.30
N TYR A 793 16.74 28.92 16.02
CA TYR A 793 16.88 30.08 15.14
C TYR A 793 15.70 30.22 14.21
N LEU A 794 15.28 31.48 14.02
CA LEU A 794 14.44 31.92 12.92
C LEU A 794 15.35 32.47 11.83
N VAL A 795 15.08 32.16 10.56
CA VAL A 795 15.82 32.67 9.40
C VAL A 795 14.88 33.45 8.52
N LEU A 796 15.26 34.64 8.13
CA LEU A 796 14.59 35.46 7.09
C LEU A 796 15.48 35.54 5.87
N ALA A 797 14.95 35.19 4.70
CA ALA A 797 15.73 35.01 3.49
C ALA A 797 15.22 35.90 2.35
N LEU A 798 16.12 36.64 1.74
CA LEU A 798 16.00 37.27 0.44
C LEU A 798 17.23 36.92 -0.36
N ASP A 799 17.09 36.09 -1.40
CA ASP A 799 18.20 35.60 -2.21
C ASP A 799 18.07 36.00 -3.66
N ASN A 800 19.20 36.46 -4.24
CA ASN A 800 19.35 36.63 -5.67
C ASN A 800 20.84 36.64 -6.06
N ASP A 801 21.34 35.46 -6.37
CA ASP A 801 22.74 35.25 -6.77
C ASP A 801 23.04 35.61 -8.23
N ASN A 802 22.01 35.71 -9.05
CA ASN A 802 22.13 35.89 -10.49
C ASN A 802 22.27 37.36 -10.91
N ILE A 803 22.17 38.30 -9.97
CA ILE A 803 22.26 39.72 -10.29
C ILE A 803 23.38 40.39 -9.50
N GLU A 804 24.12 41.27 -10.16
CA GLU A 804 25.16 42.07 -9.52
C GLU A 804 24.56 43.06 -8.49
N SER A 805 25.24 43.25 -7.37
CA SER A 805 24.74 44.05 -6.23
C SER A 805 24.22 45.46 -6.64
N TRP A 806 24.88 46.16 -7.57
CA TRP A 806 24.47 47.47 -8.03
C TRP A 806 23.24 47.50 -8.92
N ARG A 807 22.83 46.35 -9.45
CA ARG A 807 21.60 46.18 -10.26
C ARG A 807 20.46 45.62 -9.46
N ASN A 808 20.75 44.94 -8.34
CA ASN A 808 19.74 44.31 -7.53
C ASN A 808 18.85 45.39 -6.87
N ARG A 809 17.53 45.26 -7.11
CA ARG A 809 16.49 46.12 -6.54
C ARG A 809 15.48 45.33 -5.74
N ASP A 810 15.80 44.07 -5.48
CA ASP A 810 14.91 43.19 -4.75
C ASP A 810 14.78 43.65 -3.30
N LYS A 811 13.55 43.56 -2.82
CA LYS A 811 13.19 43.95 -1.48
C LYS A 811 12.07 43.05 -0.98
N VAL A 812 12.15 42.66 0.26
CA VAL A 812 11.07 41.92 0.96
C VAL A 812 10.78 42.60 2.29
N THR A 813 9.52 42.68 2.62
CA THR A 813 9.04 43.13 3.94
C THR A 813 8.30 42.00 4.61
N PHE A 814 8.79 41.63 5.79
CA PHE A 814 8.14 40.68 6.70
C PHE A 814 7.50 41.49 7.83
N GLU A 815 6.22 41.27 8.09
CA GLU A 815 5.50 41.98 9.14
C GLU A 815 4.67 41.00 9.95
N ASP A 816 4.54 41.24 11.24
CA ASP A 816 3.72 40.43 12.17
C ASP A 816 4.04 38.95 12.17
N ILE A 817 5.32 38.59 12.15
CA ILE A 817 5.73 37.17 12.20
C ILE A 817 5.33 36.57 13.55
N ARG A 818 4.49 35.53 13.49
CA ARG A 818 3.98 34.83 14.67
C ARG A 818 4.02 33.34 14.48
N LEU A 819 4.30 32.63 15.56
CA LEU A 819 4.04 31.19 15.69
C LEU A 819 2.90 30.99 16.66
N VAL A 820 1.87 30.36 16.21
CA VAL A 820 0.71 30.04 17.04
C VAL A 820 0.51 28.52 17.04
N GLU A 821 0.17 27.97 18.19
CA GLU A 821 -0.38 26.62 18.22
C GLU A 821 -1.85 26.75 17.83
N ALA A 822 -2.21 26.24 16.63
CA ALA A 822 -3.59 26.28 16.20
C ALA A 822 -4.45 25.57 17.24
N SER A 823 -5.37 26.31 17.82
CA SER A 823 -6.45 25.71 18.57
C SER A 823 -7.26 24.87 17.58
N LEU A 824 -7.83 23.77 18.02
CA LEU A 824 -8.69 22.90 17.22
C LEU A 824 -9.82 23.66 16.49
N ASN A 825 -10.01 24.95 16.81
CA ASN A 825 -11.07 25.81 16.27
C ASN A 825 -10.60 26.78 15.16
N GLU A 826 -9.33 26.80 14.74
CA GLU A 826 -8.80 27.75 13.75
C GLU A 826 -8.12 27.08 12.53
N LYS A 827 -8.43 25.81 12.24
CA LYS A 827 -7.89 25.09 11.07
C LYS A 827 -8.91 24.99 9.97
#